data_513ceabbe225e249d04cdb02ff1d3e8c
#
_entry.id   513ceabbe225e249d04cdb02ff1d3e8c
#
_cell.length_a   1.000
_cell.length_b   1.000
_cell.length_c   1.000
_cell.angle_alpha   90.00
_cell.angle_beta   90.00
_cell.angle_gamma   90.00
#
_symmetry.space_group_name_H-M   'P 1'
#
loop_
_entity.id
_entity.type
_entity.pdbx_description
1 polymer ?
#
loop_
_entity_poly.entity_id
_entity_poly.type
_entity_poly.pdbx_seq_one_letter_code
_entity_poly.pdbx_strand_id
1 'polypeptide(L)'
;MTIHDLAEYEILDEHRVEDVQSDGFILRHKKSGARIAILSNNDDNKVFYIGFRTPPEDETGVPHIIEHTTLCGSKKFPVKDPFIELAKGSLNTFLNAMTYPDKTVYPVASCNDQDFKNLMDVYLDAVFNPNITKYEEIFKQEGWHYELTGKDDELKINGVVYNEMKGAYSSPDEVLSSQIYRSLFPDNTYSKDSGGNPEYIPKLTYEAYLDFYHKYYHPSNSYIYLYGDMDVVERLVWLDKEYLSLYDYKKVNSEINKQSAFDKIKNVEAQYSITMDDSQENKTYLSYNRVVGDSLDEMLYQAFDVLDYALVSSPGAPVKQALIDAGIGDDVYGSYDAGILQPVFSFVAKNANASQADEFESIIENTLKEVVKTGINKEALLAGINSSEFKFREADFGQFPKGLLFGLNCLDSWLFDDMKPFIHLECLGTFAKLRKAVDTDYFEKLIQEYLLDNTHGSSVTVKPKRGLGNEREEALAKELSDYKASLSDEEIKKLIEDTEHLKKYQEEPSPDEDLRKLPMLTRADMKKNAMPFSNIEDELLDVKVVRHDIESNGIDYISFLFDAGDFAQSELGYLGFFTNALGLVSTEKYSYTDLANATNIYTGGISTGTASHPDIKDRNNFVFKFEVKLKVLEKNLDKALELMEQMLLTSDFTDTKRLGELVAQIKARLQANLSSSGHLVAAMRSMSSFSRYALYQDELKGIAFYRSICRIEKELSESPKSVSDKLAAIARKLFARNRMLISFTGNNEAYANAKPSLEKVIAGFNKMSAVGDQAEVHFNTAKEAFIDASQIQYVAKTGDFICEGYEYTGALRLLRVILSYDYLWINVRVKGGAYGCMNTFLRSGESYFVSYRDPNLSDTLDVYDRIPEYIKSFSPDERDMTKYIIGTFSALDTPMNPEAKGSRSLSAYLEGITYEQIQKERNEILNAQPEDIRRLADLVEAVLKKDSICVIGNENMIKESAGLFENVEKLI
;
A
#
# COMPACT_ATOMS: atom_id res chain seq x y z
N MET A 1 1.93 -27.93 31.38
CA MET A 1 3.08 -27.00 31.50
C MET A 1 2.56 -25.63 31.16
N THR A 2 2.91 -24.62 31.90
CA THR A 2 2.52 -23.23 31.69
C THR A 2 3.77 -22.40 31.41
N ILE A 3 3.62 -21.14 30.98
CA ILE A 3 4.75 -20.23 30.77
C ILE A 3 5.59 -20.09 32.06
N HIS A 4 4.96 -20.13 33.24
CA HIS A 4 5.64 -20.05 34.54
C HIS A 4 6.56 -21.24 34.85
N ASP A 5 6.36 -22.37 34.15
CA ASP A 5 7.21 -23.56 34.34
C ASP A 5 8.50 -23.50 33.49
N LEU A 6 8.66 -22.50 32.63
CA LEU A 6 9.79 -22.34 31.71
C LEU A 6 10.95 -21.62 32.43
N ALA A 7 11.95 -22.36 32.88
CA ALA A 7 13.08 -21.84 33.65
C ALA A 7 14.00 -20.90 32.80
N GLU A 8 13.98 -21.04 31.49
CA GLU A 8 14.82 -20.31 30.54
C GLU A 8 14.37 -18.86 30.34
N TYR A 9 13.10 -18.58 30.69
CA TYR A 9 12.49 -17.25 30.52
C TYR A 9 12.27 -16.57 31.89
N GLU A 10 12.39 -15.26 31.87
CA GLU A 10 11.97 -14.37 32.96
C GLU A 10 10.67 -13.69 32.49
N ILE A 11 9.61 -13.84 33.28
CA ILE A 11 8.36 -13.11 33.09
C ILE A 11 8.54 -11.74 33.71
N LEU A 12 8.54 -10.70 32.86
CA LEU A 12 8.67 -9.31 33.29
C LEU A 12 7.32 -8.71 33.64
N ASP A 13 6.29 -9.08 32.89
CA ASP A 13 4.90 -8.67 33.12
C ASP A 13 3.92 -9.67 32.48
N GLU A 14 2.73 -9.75 33.06
CA GLU A 14 1.61 -10.58 32.61
C GLU A 14 0.31 -9.88 32.99
N HIS A 15 -0.48 -9.51 31.98
CA HIS A 15 -1.81 -8.94 32.19
C HIS A 15 -2.73 -9.13 30.98
N ARG A 16 -4.03 -8.98 31.22
CA ARG A 16 -5.02 -9.00 30.15
C ARG A 16 -5.04 -7.65 29.44
N VAL A 17 -4.69 -7.62 28.16
CA VAL A 17 -4.83 -6.46 27.26
C VAL A 17 -6.26 -6.43 26.71
N GLU A 18 -7.17 -5.83 27.49
CA GLU A 18 -8.62 -5.90 27.23
C GLU A 18 -9.03 -5.33 25.88
N ASP A 19 -8.42 -4.25 25.44
CA ASP A 19 -8.78 -3.51 24.24
C ASP A 19 -8.58 -4.35 22.95
N VAL A 20 -7.65 -5.30 22.97
CA VAL A 20 -7.40 -6.27 21.89
C VAL A 20 -7.75 -7.70 22.29
N GLN A 21 -8.46 -7.89 23.39
CA GLN A 21 -8.97 -9.17 23.91
C GLN A 21 -7.93 -10.29 23.97
N SER A 22 -6.71 -9.96 24.41
CA SER A 22 -5.58 -10.88 24.42
C SER A 22 -4.96 -10.99 25.82
N ASP A 23 -4.45 -12.17 26.16
CA ASP A 23 -3.60 -12.34 27.34
C ASP A 23 -2.18 -11.93 26.94
N GLY A 24 -1.69 -10.85 27.55
CA GLY A 24 -0.40 -10.24 27.27
C GLY A 24 0.70 -10.77 28.18
N PHE A 25 1.87 -11.11 27.60
CA PHE A 25 3.06 -11.50 28.35
C PHE A 25 4.27 -10.72 27.83
N ILE A 26 5.09 -10.22 28.74
CA ILE A 26 6.39 -9.62 28.45
C ILE A 26 7.45 -10.52 29.06
N LEU A 27 8.30 -11.10 28.22
CA LEU A 27 9.32 -12.06 28.64
C LEU A 27 10.71 -11.61 28.22
N ARG A 28 11.72 -12.09 28.96
CA ARG A 28 13.13 -12.01 28.56
C ARG A 28 13.75 -13.40 28.60
N HIS A 29 14.38 -13.80 27.54
CA HIS A 29 15.18 -15.03 27.53
C HIS A 29 16.49 -14.83 28.33
N LYS A 30 16.69 -15.58 29.41
CA LYS A 30 17.75 -15.33 30.41
C LYS A 30 19.15 -15.42 29.83
N LYS A 31 19.39 -16.41 28.96
CA LYS A 31 20.73 -16.64 28.41
C LYS A 31 21.11 -15.62 27.33
N SER A 32 20.26 -15.43 26.34
CA SER A 32 20.56 -14.57 25.19
C SER A 32 20.17 -13.10 25.39
N GLY A 33 19.25 -12.80 26.31
CA GLY A 33 18.70 -11.47 26.51
C GLY A 33 17.63 -11.06 25.49
N ALA A 34 17.14 -11.98 24.66
CA ALA A 34 16.06 -11.69 23.69
C ALA A 34 14.79 -11.23 24.41
N ARG A 35 14.15 -10.20 23.85
CA ARG A 35 12.86 -9.66 24.33
C ARG A 35 11.73 -10.35 23.59
N ILE A 36 10.68 -10.72 24.32
CA ILE A 36 9.54 -11.42 23.74
C ILE A 36 8.25 -10.78 24.25
N ALA A 37 7.38 -10.36 23.37
CA ALA A 37 6.01 -9.93 23.66
C ALA A 37 5.02 -10.91 23.02
N ILE A 38 3.99 -11.29 23.79
CA ILE A 38 3.01 -12.27 23.36
C ILE A 38 1.61 -11.70 23.60
N LEU A 39 0.75 -11.80 22.58
CA LEU A 39 -0.68 -11.55 22.68
C LEU A 39 -1.42 -12.85 22.32
N SER A 40 -1.72 -13.65 23.34
CA SER A 40 -2.44 -14.91 23.19
C SER A 40 -3.95 -14.67 23.15
N ASN A 41 -4.61 -15.15 22.10
CA ASN A 41 -6.04 -15.01 21.87
C ASN A 41 -6.56 -16.11 20.94
N ASN A 42 -7.83 -16.03 20.49
CA ASN A 42 -8.49 -17.03 19.65
C ASN A 42 -8.46 -16.73 18.13
N ASP A 43 -7.61 -15.82 17.68
CA ASP A 43 -7.44 -15.55 16.25
C ASP A 43 -6.60 -16.65 15.61
N ASP A 44 -7.16 -17.34 14.61
CA ASP A 44 -6.47 -18.42 13.91
C ASP A 44 -5.39 -17.90 12.95
N ASN A 45 -5.43 -16.61 12.58
CA ASN A 45 -4.39 -15.98 11.77
C ASN A 45 -3.20 -15.56 12.65
N LYS A 46 -2.34 -16.54 12.94
CA LYS A 46 -1.16 -16.39 13.80
C LYS A 46 -0.15 -15.47 13.16
N VAL A 47 0.47 -14.60 13.96
CA VAL A 47 1.52 -13.69 13.53
C VAL A 47 2.77 -13.89 14.39
N PHE A 48 3.89 -13.94 13.73
CA PHE A 48 5.23 -13.84 14.30
C PHE A 48 5.99 -12.75 13.60
N TYR A 49 6.77 -11.99 14.35
CA TYR A 49 7.91 -11.31 13.77
C TYR A 49 9.12 -11.38 14.70
N ILE A 50 10.30 -11.28 14.10
CA ILE A 50 11.52 -10.88 14.78
C ILE A 50 11.97 -9.54 14.21
N GLY A 51 12.14 -8.55 15.08
CA GLY A 51 12.63 -7.22 14.75
C GLY A 51 13.97 -6.97 15.42
N PHE A 52 14.77 -6.11 14.80
CA PHE A 52 16.02 -5.62 15.37
C PHE A 52 16.01 -4.11 15.33
N ARG A 53 16.57 -3.48 16.37
CA ARG A 53 16.86 -2.05 16.30
C ARG A 53 18.12 -1.86 15.45
N THR A 54 17.99 -1.20 14.30
CA THR A 54 19.01 -1.09 13.23
C THR A 54 19.22 0.38 12.84
N PRO A 55 19.67 1.24 13.76
CA PRO A 55 19.84 2.65 13.47
C PRO A 55 20.95 2.85 12.40
N PRO A 56 20.64 3.46 11.24
CA PRO A 56 21.65 3.77 10.23
C PRO A 56 22.65 4.81 10.73
N GLU A 57 23.91 4.64 10.34
CA GLU A 57 25.02 5.54 10.71
C GLU A 57 25.39 6.49 9.56
N ASP A 58 25.00 6.12 8.33
CA ASP A 58 25.25 6.87 7.11
C ASP A 58 24.09 6.75 6.11
N GLU A 59 24.28 7.24 4.90
CA GLU A 59 23.27 7.29 3.83
C GLU A 59 23.34 6.08 2.87
N THR A 60 24.13 5.06 3.18
CA THR A 60 24.37 3.93 2.26
C THR A 60 23.22 2.94 2.19
N GLY A 61 22.20 3.06 3.06
CA GLY A 61 21.06 2.14 3.09
C GLY A 61 21.42 0.73 3.54
N VAL A 62 22.48 0.59 4.33
CA VAL A 62 22.93 -0.73 4.81
C VAL A 62 21.84 -1.51 5.55
N PRO A 63 20.90 -0.91 6.35
CA PRO A 63 19.80 -1.66 6.96
C PRO A 63 18.89 -2.30 5.91
N HIS A 64 18.56 -1.60 4.83
CA HIS A 64 17.71 -2.04 3.74
C HIS A 64 18.37 -3.15 2.92
N ILE A 65 19.64 -2.97 2.59
CA ILE A 65 20.39 -4.02 1.88
C ILE A 65 20.48 -5.30 2.71
N ILE A 66 20.67 -5.20 4.04
CA ILE A 66 20.66 -6.37 4.93
C ILE A 66 19.26 -7.01 4.99
N GLU A 67 18.21 -6.21 5.01
CA GLU A 67 16.83 -6.73 4.96
C GLU A 67 16.66 -7.68 3.77
N HIS A 68 16.99 -7.23 2.55
CA HIS A 68 16.91 -8.03 1.34
C HIS A 68 17.81 -9.28 1.41
N THR A 69 19.05 -9.08 1.79
CA THR A 69 20.09 -10.11 1.68
C THR A 69 20.00 -11.23 2.72
N THR A 70 19.47 -10.96 3.92
CA THR A 70 19.29 -12.01 4.95
C THR A 70 18.29 -13.07 4.51
N LEU A 71 17.33 -12.72 3.66
CA LEU A 71 16.34 -13.66 3.09
C LEU A 71 16.87 -14.42 1.85
N CYS A 72 18.14 -14.22 1.46
CA CYS A 72 18.80 -14.91 0.33
C CYS A 72 19.58 -16.17 0.76
N GLY A 73 19.00 -16.97 1.65
CA GLY A 73 19.55 -18.25 2.10
C GLY A 73 20.28 -18.19 3.42
N SER A 74 20.25 -19.34 4.11
CA SER A 74 20.78 -19.46 5.46
C SER A 74 21.50 -20.79 5.67
N LYS A 75 22.08 -20.96 6.85
CA LYS A 75 22.85 -22.17 7.19
C LYS A 75 22.00 -23.45 7.14
N LYS A 76 20.79 -23.42 7.69
CA LYS A 76 19.86 -24.55 7.72
C LYS A 76 19.14 -24.72 6.39
N PHE A 77 18.86 -23.61 5.72
CA PHE A 77 18.15 -23.52 4.46
C PHE A 77 19.00 -22.82 3.39
N PRO A 78 20.03 -23.51 2.82
CA PRO A 78 21.01 -22.90 1.94
C PRO A 78 20.52 -22.72 0.49
N VAL A 79 19.24 -22.45 0.32
CA VAL A 79 18.59 -22.13 -0.96
C VAL A 79 18.90 -20.68 -1.29
N LYS A 80 19.13 -20.33 -2.55
CA LYS A 80 19.46 -18.95 -2.96
C LYS A 80 18.37 -17.93 -2.62
N ASP A 81 17.12 -18.34 -2.69
CA ASP A 81 15.96 -17.48 -2.41
C ASP A 81 14.87 -18.27 -1.66
N PRO A 82 15.06 -18.56 -0.36
CA PRO A 82 14.04 -19.24 0.43
C PRO A 82 12.75 -18.41 0.59
N PHE A 83 12.82 -17.08 0.51
CA PHE A 83 11.65 -16.21 0.54
C PHE A 83 10.71 -16.55 -0.64
N ILE A 84 11.22 -16.62 -1.84
CA ILE A 84 10.43 -16.97 -3.03
C ILE A 84 9.92 -18.42 -2.97
N GLU A 85 10.74 -19.34 -2.46
CA GLU A 85 10.30 -20.73 -2.26
C GLU A 85 9.11 -20.82 -1.27
N LEU A 86 9.12 -20.01 -0.20
CA LEU A 86 8.01 -19.91 0.73
C LEU A 86 6.80 -19.20 0.10
N ALA A 87 6.99 -18.12 -0.63
CA ALA A 87 5.92 -17.39 -1.29
C ALA A 87 5.12 -18.29 -2.25
N LYS A 88 5.79 -19.21 -2.95
CA LYS A 88 5.15 -20.17 -3.86
C LYS A 88 4.76 -21.50 -3.22
N GLY A 89 5.15 -21.78 -1.96
CA GLY A 89 5.00 -23.12 -1.35
C GLY A 89 4.49 -23.14 0.09
N SER A 90 3.95 -22.04 0.62
CA SER A 90 3.34 -21.97 1.97
C SER A 90 1.91 -21.44 1.93
N LEU A 91 1.16 -21.65 3.02
CA LEU A 91 -0.18 -21.08 3.26
C LEU A 91 -0.09 -19.74 4.00
N ASN A 92 0.97 -18.99 3.74
CA ASN A 92 1.15 -17.69 4.39
C ASN A 92 -0.05 -16.77 4.11
N THR A 93 -0.47 -16.04 5.11
CA THR A 93 -1.40 -14.91 4.97
C THR A 93 -0.66 -13.59 4.92
N PHE A 94 0.61 -13.60 5.33
CA PHE A 94 1.55 -12.51 5.18
C PHE A 94 2.99 -13.05 5.20
N LEU A 95 3.82 -12.52 4.31
CA LEU A 95 5.22 -12.87 4.18
C LEU A 95 5.96 -11.64 3.65
N ASN A 96 6.82 -11.02 4.45
CA ASN A 96 7.59 -9.85 4.04
C ASN A 96 8.80 -9.61 4.95
N ALA A 97 9.59 -8.59 4.63
CA ALA A 97 10.51 -7.91 5.51
C ALA A 97 10.29 -6.40 5.37
N MET A 98 10.66 -5.62 6.35
CA MET A 98 10.35 -4.19 6.41
C MET A 98 11.47 -3.42 7.11
N THR A 99 12.05 -2.44 6.42
CA THR A 99 13.01 -1.50 6.99
C THR A 99 12.34 -0.16 7.31
N TYR A 100 12.49 0.28 8.54
CA TYR A 100 12.03 1.55 9.07
C TYR A 100 13.24 2.44 9.43
N PRO A 101 13.03 3.70 9.80
CA PRO A 101 14.14 4.60 10.14
C PRO A 101 15.05 4.12 11.26
N ASP A 102 14.59 3.22 12.14
CA ASP A 102 15.31 2.78 13.33
C ASP A 102 15.25 1.27 13.59
N LYS A 103 14.50 0.53 12.81
CA LYS A 103 14.26 -0.91 12.99
C LYS A 103 14.11 -1.64 11.67
N THR A 104 14.47 -2.92 11.66
CA THR A 104 14.17 -3.85 10.57
C THR A 104 13.39 -5.02 11.12
N VAL A 105 12.27 -5.36 10.51
CA VAL A 105 11.29 -6.35 11.01
C VAL A 105 11.04 -7.42 9.97
N TYR A 106 10.98 -8.67 10.40
CA TYR A 106 10.79 -9.86 9.57
C TYR A 106 9.51 -10.58 9.97
N PRO A 107 8.34 -10.16 9.46
CA PRO A 107 7.05 -10.70 9.84
C PRO A 107 6.59 -11.85 8.94
N VAL A 108 5.93 -12.82 9.56
CA VAL A 108 5.17 -13.88 8.88
C VAL A 108 3.82 -14.11 9.55
N ALA A 109 2.84 -14.55 8.78
CA ALA A 109 1.55 -14.96 9.30
C ALA A 109 0.98 -16.17 8.56
N SER A 110 0.26 -17.04 9.28
CA SER A 110 -0.45 -18.17 8.71
C SER A 110 -1.59 -18.65 9.62
N CYS A 111 -2.69 -19.08 9.01
CA CYS A 111 -3.77 -19.78 9.73
C CYS A 111 -3.47 -21.26 9.97
N ASN A 112 -2.50 -21.85 9.26
CA ASN A 112 -2.09 -23.23 9.45
C ASN A 112 -0.95 -23.30 10.47
N ASP A 113 -1.12 -24.10 11.54
CA ASP A 113 -0.14 -24.14 12.63
C ASP A 113 1.20 -24.73 12.24
N GLN A 114 1.21 -25.77 11.38
CA GLN A 114 2.47 -26.36 10.89
C GLN A 114 3.19 -25.40 9.93
N ASP A 115 2.45 -24.73 9.06
CA ASP A 115 3.00 -23.72 8.16
C ASP A 115 3.59 -22.55 8.94
N PHE A 116 2.87 -22.05 9.94
CA PHE A 116 3.35 -21.00 10.82
C PHE A 116 4.69 -21.35 11.49
N LYS A 117 4.83 -22.59 11.98
CA LYS A 117 6.08 -23.08 12.56
C LYS A 117 7.19 -23.18 11.51
N ASN A 118 6.87 -23.62 10.30
CA ASN A 118 7.82 -23.69 9.20
C ASN A 118 8.34 -22.29 8.81
N LEU A 119 7.43 -21.32 8.72
CA LEU A 119 7.77 -19.94 8.42
C LEU A 119 8.65 -19.31 9.50
N MET A 120 8.31 -19.53 10.78
CA MET A 120 9.15 -19.09 11.91
C MET A 120 10.57 -19.67 11.80
N ASP A 121 10.70 -20.97 11.50
CA ASP A 121 11.98 -21.67 11.44
C ASP A 121 12.87 -21.10 10.33
N VAL A 122 12.31 -20.88 9.14
CA VAL A 122 13.06 -20.31 8.02
C VAL A 122 13.50 -18.87 8.31
N TYR A 123 12.61 -18.04 8.86
CA TYR A 123 12.92 -16.64 9.15
C TYR A 123 13.95 -16.47 10.28
N LEU A 124 13.85 -17.28 11.32
CA LEU A 124 14.81 -17.25 12.43
C LEU A 124 16.20 -17.68 11.97
N ASP A 125 16.31 -18.74 11.15
CA ASP A 125 17.61 -19.14 10.63
C ASP A 125 18.16 -18.11 9.63
N ALA A 126 17.30 -17.50 8.81
CA ALA A 126 17.66 -16.44 7.88
C ALA A 126 18.31 -15.25 8.60
N VAL A 127 17.69 -14.73 9.67
CA VAL A 127 18.22 -13.54 10.36
C VAL A 127 19.40 -13.83 11.27
N PHE A 128 19.52 -15.05 11.81
CA PHE A 128 20.63 -15.41 12.72
C PHE A 128 21.81 -16.08 12.04
N ASN A 129 21.60 -16.74 10.92
CA ASN A 129 22.63 -17.51 10.22
C ASN A 129 22.58 -17.32 8.68
N PRO A 130 22.46 -16.09 8.16
CA PRO A 130 22.35 -15.87 6.71
C PRO A 130 23.64 -16.26 5.98
N ASN A 131 23.52 -16.64 4.72
CA ASN A 131 24.64 -16.97 3.86
C ASN A 131 25.44 -15.76 3.35
N ILE A 132 25.09 -14.56 3.78
CA ILE A 132 25.74 -13.29 3.37
C ILE A 132 27.24 -13.25 3.67
N THR A 133 27.70 -13.97 4.70
CA THR A 133 29.12 -14.07 5.05
C THR A 133 29.88 -15.05 4.17
N LYS A 134 29.17 -15.86 3.38
CA LYS A 134 29.72 -16.93 2.56
C LYS A 134 29.74 -16.59 1.07
N TYR A 135 28.73 -15.82 0.62
CA TYR A 135 28.55 -15.47 -0.78
C TYR A 135 28.39 -13.95 -0.91
N GLU A 136 29.45 -13.30 -1.40
CA GLU A 136 29.45 -11.85 -1.69
C GLU A 136 28.49 -11.51 -2.83
N GLU A 137 28.19 -12.49 -3.68
CA GLU A 137 27.24 -12.36 -4.79
C GLU A 137 25.86 -11.91 -4.32
N ILE A 138 25.44 -12.29 -3.12
CA ILE A 138 24.17 -11.88 -2.51
C ILE A 138 24.16 -10.35 -2.31
N PHE A 139 25.23 -9.80 -1.74
CA PHE A 139 25.38 -8.35 -1.58
C PHE A 139 25.40 -7.62 -2.94
N LYS A 140 26.13 -8.17 -3.93
CA LYS A 140 26.22 -7.58 -5.27
C LYS A 140 24.88 -7.59 -6.01
N GLN A 141 24.11 -8.66 -5.87
CA GLN A 141 22.79 -8.79 -6.50
C GLN A 141 21.76 -7.83 -5.88
N GLU A 142 21.59 -7.87 -4.57
CA GLU A 142 20.55 -7.13 -3.87
C GLU A 142 20.95 -5.68 -3.58
N GLY A 143 22.20 -5.42 -3.23
CA GLY A 143 22.69 -4.09 -2.90
C GLY A 143 23.08 -3.29 -4.14
N TRP A 144 24.35 -3.43 -4.54
CA TRP A 144 24.88 -2.76 -5.72
C TRP A 144 26.17 -3.43 -6.24
N HIS A 145 26.44 -3.25 -7.53
CA HIS A 145 27.69 -3.68 -8.18
C HIS A 145 27.97 -2.84 -9.43
N TYR A 146 29.25 -2.85 -9.85
CA TYR A 146 29.60 -2.39 -11.19
C TYR A 146 29.28 -3.46 -12.22
N GLU A 147 28.61 -3.08 -13.31
CA GLU A 147 28.28 -3.94 -14.45
C GLU A 147 29.03 -3.48 -15.70
N LEU A 148 29.86 -4.40 -16.26
CA LEU A 148 30.58 -4.18 -17.50
C LEU A 148 30.55 -5.46 -18.35
N THR A 149 29.89 -5.46 -19.50
CA THR A 149 29.71 -6.64 -20.34
C THR A 149 30.80 -6.81 -21.39
N GLY A 150 31.45 -5.72 -21.78
CA GLY A 150 32.59 -5.76 -22.73
C GLY A 150 33.51 -4.57 -22.55
N LYS A 151 34.72 -4.66 -23.13
CA LYS A 151 35.75 -3.62 -22.96
C LYS A 151 35.30 -2.25 -23.53
N ASP A 152 34.51 -2.29 -24.58
CA ASP A 152 34.05 -1.08 -25.27
C ASP A 152 32.67 -0.58 -24.76
N ASP A 153 31.99 -1.38 -23.92
CA ASP A 153 30.68 -1.04 -23.35
C ASP A 153 30.81 0.02 -22.26
N GLU A 154 29.71 0.69 -21.94
CA GLU A 154 29.65 1.63 -20.83
C GLU A 154 29.66 0.88 -19.48
N LEU A 155 30.41 1.41 -18.51
CA LEU A 155 30.35 0.95 -17.13
C LEU A 155 29.08 1.47 -16.48
N LYS A 156 28.33 0.59 -15.83
CA LYS A 156 27.07 0.92 -15.14
C LYS A 156 27.12 0.50 -13.67
N ILE A 157 26.25 1.06 -12.86
CA ILE A 157 25.91 0.57 -11.52
C ILE A 157 24.56 -0.11 -11.60
N ASN A 158 24.46 -1.31 -11.03
CA ASN A 158 23.24 -2.08 -10.96
C ASN A 158 23.08 -2.71 -9.56
N GLY A 159 21.88 -3.16 -9.21
CA GLY A 159 21.51 -3.78 -7.95
C GLY A 159 20.05 -3.51 -7.60
N VAL A 160 19.39 -4.44 -6.93
CA VAL A 160 17.94 -4.34 -6.67
C VAL A 160 17.62 -3.11 -5.81
N VAL A 161 18.25 -2.97 -4.64
CA VAL A 161 18.04 -1.83 -3.74
C VAL A 161 18.49 -0.52 -4.39
N TYR A 162 19.61 -0.52 -5.09
CA TYR A 162 20.08 0.68 -5.81
C TYR A 162 19.04 1.19 -6.82
N ASN A 163 18.49 0.31 -7.64
CA ASN A 163 17.48 0.68 -8.64
C ASN A 163 16.15 1.08 -8.00
N GLU A 164 15.75 0.39 -6.94
CA GLU A 164 14.56 0.75 -6.16
C GLU A 164 14.65 2.17 -5.62
N MET A 165 15.78 2.51 -5.01
CA MET A 165 15.97 3.83 -4.42
C MET A 165 16.13 4.93 -5.47
N LYS A 166 16.69 4.63 -6.65
CA LYS A 166 16.63 5.56 -7.80
C LYS A 166 15.17 5.91 -8.17
N GLY A 167 14.31 4.89 -8.18
CA GLY A 167 12.88 5.09 -8.40
C GLY A 167 12.21 5.90 -7.29
N ALA A 168 12.50 5.62 -6.02
CA ALA A 168 11.94 6.33 -4.87
C ALA A 168 12.33 7.82 -4.89
N TYR A 169 13.60 8.13 -5.10
CA TYR A 169 14.12 9.51 -5.14
C TYR A 169 13.70 10.30 -6.40
N SER A 170 12.99 9.68 -7.33
CA SER A 170 12.31 10.40 -8.40
C SER A 170 11.02 11.09 -7.93
N SER A 171 10.47 10.68 -6.77
CA SER A 171 9.27 11.27 -6.19
C SER A 171 9.59 12.55 -5.40
N PRO A 172 8.89 13.68 -5.63
CA PRO A 172 9.04 14.89 -4.81
C PRO A 172 8.60 14.67 -3.36
N ASP A 173 7.66 13.75 -3.10
CA ASP A 173 7.23 13.39 -1.74
C ASP A 173 8.37 12.74 -0.95
N GLU A 174 9.15 11.86 -1.58
CA GLU A 174 10.31 11.22 -0.95
C GLU A 174 11.41 12.24 -0.64
N VAL A 175 11.68 13.14 -1.59
CA VAL A 175 12.64 14.24 -1.36
C VAL A 175 12.19 15.10 -0.17
N LEU A 176 10.89 15.44 -0.10
CA LEU A 176 10.33 16.22 1.02
C LEU A 176 10.50 15.48 2.35
N SER A 177 10.09 14.22 2.42
CA SER A 177 10.19 13.39 3.63
C SER A 177 11.63 13.30 4.13
N SER A 178 12.56 12.94 3.26
CA SER A 178 14.00 12.88 3.59
C SER A 178 14.52 14.20 4.15
N GLN A 179 14.14 15.36 3.56
CA GLN A 179 14.58 16.67 4.05
C GLN A 179 13.93 17.04 5.38
N ILE A 180 12.69 16.66 5.65
CA ILE A 180 12.04 16.85 6.95
C ILE A 180 12.84 16.16 8.04
N TYR A 181 13.12 14.87 7.88
CA TYR A 181 13.89 14.09 8.87
C TYR A 181 15.31 14.64 9.07
N ARG A 182 16.04 14.92 7.99
CA ARG A 182 17.40 15.49 8.05
C ARG A 182 17.44 16.84 8.76
N SER A 183 16.42 17.65 8.56
CA SER A 183 16.34 18.97 9.19
C SER A 183 16.00 18.90 10.68
N LEU A 184 15.12 17.97 11.08
CA LEU A 184 14.65 17.84 12.46
C LEU A 184 15.61 17.03 13.36
N PHE A 185 16.37 16.10 12.80
CA PHE A 185 17.19 15.16 13.56
C PHE A 185 18.67 15.12 13.14
N PRO A 186 19.37 16.27 12.99
CA PRO A 186 20.72 16.30 12.41
C PRO A 186 21.77 15.52 13.20
N ASP A 187 21.56 15.31 14.51
CA ASP A 187 22.55 14.77 15.42
C ASP A 187 22.29 13.28 15.80
N ASN A 188 21.25 12.67 15.23
CA ASN A 188 20.94 11.26 15.48
C ASN A 188 20.64 10.47 14.20
N THR A 189 20.26 9.21 14.36
CA THR A 189 20.06 8.26 13.25
C THR A 189 18.98 8.70 12.27
N TYR A 190 17.95 9.40 12.72
CA TYR A 190 16.83 9.82 11.87
C TYR A 190 17.22 10.86 10.79
N SER A 191 18.43 11.44 10.88
CA SER A 191 18.96 12.26 9.76
C SER A 191 19.43 11.43 8.59
N LYS A 192 19.55 10.11 8.74
CA LYS A 192 20.03 9.18 7.73
C LYS A 192 18.88 8.45 7.09
N ASP A 193 19.02 8.17 5.80
CA ASP A 193 18.03 7.39 5.08
C ASP A 193 18.32 5.89 5.27
N SER A 194 17.48 5.18 6.00
CA SER A 194 17.61 3.74 6.21
C SER A 194 17.42 2.95 4.90
N GLY A 195 16.63 3.47 3.97
CA GLY A 195 16.43 2.92 2.64
C GLY A 195 17.65 3.09 1.73
N GLY A 196 18.41 4.15 1.95
CA GLY A 196 19.62 4.49 1.22
C GLY A 196 19.42 5.54 0.13
N ASN A 197 20.35 6.47 0.08
CA ASN A 197 20.40 7.47 -0.97
C ASN A 197 21.19 6.93 -2.17
N PRO A 198 20.64 6.93 -3.40
CA PRO A 198 21.31 6.40 -4.60
C PRO A 198 22.71 6.97 -4.86
N GLU A 199 23.00 8.20 -4.43
CA GLU A 199 24.34 8.84 -4.55
C GLU A 199 25.34 8.26 -3.52
N TYR A 200 24.88 7.57 -2.49
CA TYR A 200 25.70 7.04 -1.40
C TYR A 200 25.72 5.51 -1.34
N ILE A 201 24.67 4.81 -1.81
CA ILE A 201 24.64 3.34 -1.85
C ILE A 201 25.91 2.74 -2.45
N PRO A 202 26.48 3.27 -3.58
CA PRO A 202 27.70 2.72 -4.17
C PRO A 202 28.98 2.95 -3.34
N LYS A 203 28.89 3.63 -2.21
CA LYS A 203 30.00 3.80 -1.28
C LYS A 203 30.05 2.72 -0.19
N LEU A 204 29.02 1.89 -0.07
CA LEU A 204 28.96 0.80 0.88
C LEU A 204 29.89 -0.33 0.43
N THR A 205 30.88 -0.65 1.26
CA THR A 205 31.75 -1.80 1.04
C THR A 205 31.14 -3.06 1.66
N TYR A 206 31.54 -4.23 1.15
CA TYR A 206 31.10 -5.52 1.69
C TYR A 206 31.52 -5.72 3.15
N GLU A 207 32.71 -5.20 3.55
CA GLU A 207 33.16 -5.26 4.94
C GLU A 207 32.26 -4.42 5.87
N ALA A 208 31.96 -3.16 5.51
CA ALA A 208 31.10 -2.30 6.31
C ALA A 208 29.69 -2.88 6.43
N TYR A 209 29.20 -3.50 5.36
CA TYR A 209 27.91 -4.21 5.35
C TYR A 209 27.91 -5.40 6.33
N LEU A 210 28.96 -6.24 6.34
CA LEU A 210 29.07 -7.35 7.28
C LEU A 210 29.24 -6.86 8.73
N ASP A 211 30.01 -5.78 8.95
CA ASP A 211 30.19 -5.19 10.28
C ASP A 211 28.85 -4.72 10.86
N PHE A 212 27.99 -4.10 10.04
CA PHE A 212 26.65 -3.69 10.47
C PHE A 212 25.79 -4.89 10.86
N TYR A 213 25.77 -5.95 10.04
CA TYR A 213 25.07 -7.19 10.37
C TYR A 213 25.55 -7.77 11.70
N HIS A 214 26.85 -7.97 11.90
CA HIS A 214 27.41 -8.54 13.12
C HIS A 214 27.21 -7.66 14.36
N LYS A 215 27.04 -6.36 14.17
CA LYS A 215 26.75 -5.42 15.22
C LYS A 215 25.33 -5.56 15.75
N TYR A 216 24.34 -5.59 14.86
CA TYR A 216 22.94 -5.42 15.23
C TYR A 216 22.10 -6.71 15.22
N TYR A 217 22.46 -7.73 14.43
CA TYR A 217 21.69 -8.97 14.32
C TYR A 217 22.10 -10.00 15.35
N HIS A 218 21.69 -9.75 16.59
CA HIS A 218 21.96 -10.62 17.72
C HIS A 218 20.71 -10.72 18.60
N PRO A 219 20.40 -11.90 19.21
CA PRO A 219 19.21 -12.04 20.06
C PRO A 219 19.07 -10.99 21.16
N SER A 220 20.18 -10.51 21.76
CA SER A 220 20.14 -9.43 22.77
C SER A 220 19.62 -8.10 22.24
N ASN A 221 19.59 -7.90 20.91
CA ASN A 221 19.04 -6.72 20.25
C ASN A 221 17.69 -6.99 19.60
N SER A 222 17.17 -8.22 19.72
CA SER A 222 15.92 -8.62 19.06
C SER A 222 14.68 -8.32 19.87
N TYR A 223 13.59 -8.14 19.13
CA TYR A 223 12.22 -7.98 19.61
C TYR A 223 11.37 -9.05 18.93
N ILE A 224 10.98 -10.09 19.66
CA ILE A 224 10.22 -11.23 19.16
C ILE A 224 8.76 -11.05 19.58
N TYR A 225 7.86 -11.13 18.61
CA TYR A 225 6.43 -10.98 18.84
C TYR A 225 5.67 -12.23 18.38
N LEU A 226 4.73 -12.67 19.22
CA LEU A 226 3.82 -13.79 18.94
C LEU A 226 2.37 -13.36 19.17
N TYR A 227 1.50 -13.64 18.21
CA TYR A 227 0.08 -13.28 18.29
C TYR A 227 -0.79 -14.42 17.79
N GLY A 228 -1.93 -14.64 18.45
CA GLY A 228 -2.99 -15.50 17.97
C GLY A 228 -3.17 -16.80 18.76
N ASP A 229 -3.93 -17.73 18.16
CA ASP A 229 -4.25 -19.05 18.73
C ASP A 229 -3.13 -20.05 18.46
N MET A 230 -2.24 -20.22 19.41
CA MET A 230 -1.14 -21.19 19.33
C MET A 230 -0.80 -21.77 20.71
N ASP A 231 -0.15 -22.93 20.75
CA ASP A 231 0.50 -23.41 21.98
C ASP A 231 1.78 -22.59 22.24
N VAL A 232 1.61 -21.51 23.01
CA VAL A 232 2.69 -20.58 23.35
C VAL A 232 3.85 -21.30 24.07
N VAL A 233 3.56 -22.27 24.95
CA VAL A 233 4.58 -23.01 25.69
C VAL A 233 5.42 -23.87 24.75
N GLU A 234 4.77 -24.58 23.82
CA GLU A 234 5.50 -25.34 22.78
C GLU A 234 6.42 -24.43 21.96
N ARG A 235 5.91 -23.26 21.54
CA ARG A 235 6.70 -22.29 20.76
C ARG A 235 7.89 -21.75 21.52
N LEU A 236 7.73 -21.40 22.79
CA LEU A 236 8.82 -20.89 23.62
C LEU A 236 9.89 -21.97 23.88
N VAL A 237 9.49 -23.20 24.17
CA VAL A 237 10.42 -24.33 24.35
C VAL A 237 11.22 -24.60 23.04
N TRP A 238 10.55 -24.56 21.91
CA TRP A 238 11.17 -24.74 20.61
C TRP A 238 12.14 -23.58 20.29
N LEU A 239 11.71 -22.34 20.53
CA LEU A 239 12.52 -21.14 20.29
C LEU A 239 13.81 -21.11 21.13
N ASP A 240 13.71 -21.47 22.41
CA ASP A 240 14.90 -21.64 23.26
C ASP A 240 15.84 -22.68 22.67
N LYS A 241 15.34 -23.91 22.48
CA LYS A 241 16.14 -25.05 22.09
C LYS A 241 16.82 -24.90 20.74
N GLU A 242 16.11 -24.40 19.73
CA GLU A 242 16.61 -24.35 18.36
C GLU A 242 17.43 -23.09 18.06
N TYR A 243 17.17 -21.97 18.79
CA TYR A 243 17.78 -20.68 18.49
C TYR A 243 18.37 -19.95 19.69
N LEU A 244 17.59 -19.58 20.70
CA LEU A 244 18.00 -18.60 21.69
C LEU A 244 19.09 -19.14 22.65
N SER A 245 19.04 -20.42 23.02
CA SER A 245 20.06 -21.05 23.87
C SER A 245 21.43 -21.19 23.23
N LEU A 246 21.53 -20.99 21.90
CA LEU A 246 22.81 -21.01 21.18
C LEU A 246 23.65 -19.74 21.39
N TYR A 247 23.04 -18.67 21.91
CA TYR A 247 23.65 -17.37 22.09
C TYR A 247 23.78 -17.00 23.57
N ASP A 248 24.90 -16.41 23.93
CA ASP A 248 25.07 -15.75 25.22
C ASP A 248 24.69 -14.27 25.08
N TYR A 249 24.30 -13.63 26.20
CA TYR A 249 24.01 -12.19 26.21
C TYR A 249 25.22 -11.38 25.71
N LYS A 250 24.97 -10.47 24.77
CA LYS A 250 25.93 -9.49 24.25
C LYS A 250 25.30 -8.10 24.36
N LYS A 251 26.02 -7.17 25.00
CA LYS A 251 25.54 -5.77 24.99
C LYS A 251 25.67 -5.22 23.56
N VAL A 252 24.54 -4.88 22.94
CA VAL A 252 24.49 -4.21 21.63
C VAL A 252 24.17 -2.74 21.87
N ASN A 253 25.03 -1.86 21.34
CA ASN A 253 24.82 -0.42 21.42
C ASN A 253 23.97 0.04 20.24
N SER A 254 22.65 -0.03 20.39
CA SER A 254 21.65 0.34 19.38
C SER A 254 20.66 1.40 19.86
N GLU A 255 20.89 1.92 21.07
CA GLU A 255 19.99 2.93 21.68
C GLU A 255 19.98 4.21 20.82
N ILE A 256 18.78 4.80 20.69
CA ILE A 256 18.56 6.02 19.94
C ILE A 256 18.42 7.17 20.94
N ASN A 257 19.26 8.16 20.77
CA ASN A 257 19.22 9.34 21.62
C ASN A 257 18.21 10.36 21.07
N LYS A 258 17.51 11.05 21.97
CA LYS A 258 16.67 12.17 21.59
C LYS A 258 17.49 13.30 20.99
N GLN A 259 16.97 13.88 19.92
CA GLN A 259 17.47 15.15 19.38
C GLN A 259 17.09 16.28 20.34
N SER A 260 18.04 17.12 20.68
CA SER A 260 17.77 18.33 21.45
C SER A 260 17.03 19.36 20.60
N ALA A 261 16.14 20.11 21.23
CA ALA A 261 15.48 21.24 20.58
C ALA A 261 16.50 22.28 20.09
N PHE A 262 16.13 23.00 19.06
CA PHE A 262 17.00 24.03 18.44
C PHE A 262 16.82 25.41 19.12
N ASP A 263 17.80 26.29 18.95
CA ASP A 263 17.67 27.70 19.38
C ASP A 263 16.64 28.45 18.51
N LYS A 264 16.45 28.01 17.25
CA LYS A 264 15.49 28.56 16.28
C LYS A 264 15.09 27.50 15.25
N ILE A 265 13.91 27.69 14.65
CA ILE A 265 13.41 26.91 13.55
C ILE A 265 14.40 26.93 12.38
N LYS A 266 14.58 25.79 11.71
CA LYS A 266 15.47 25.64 10.55
C LYS A 266 14.69 25.81 9.26
N ASN A 267 15.25 26.56 8.32
CA ASN A 267 14.75 26.72 6.96
C ASN A 267 15.64 25.92 6.01
N VAL A 268 15.06 25.01 5.24
CA VAL A 268 15.78 24.12 4.32
C VAL A 268 15.16 24.21 2.93
N GLU A 269 16.03 24.27 1.91
CA GLU A 269 15.63 24.21 0.50
C GLU A 269 16.23 22.98 -0.17
N ALA A 270 15.42 22.29 -0.98
CA ALA A 270 15.86 21.17 -1.81
C ALA A 270 15.26 21.27 -3.22
N GLN A 271 15.69 20.40 -4.11
CA GLN A 271 15.22 20.36 -5.50
C GLN A 271 14.83 18.95 -5.90
N TYR A 272 13.78 18.82 -6.74
CA TYR A 272 13.40 17.59 -7.40
C TYR A 272 13.32 17.78 -8.91
N SER A 273 13.37 16.67 -9.67
CA SER A 273 13.40 16.70 -11.13
C SER A 273 12.00 16.86 -11.73
N ILE A 274 11.93 17.74 -12.73
CA ILE A 274 10.81 17.80 -13.69
C ILE A 274 11.37 17.74 -15.12
N THR A 275 10.52 17.42 -16.11
CA THR A 275 10.95 17.34 -17.52
C THR A 275 11.42 18.73 -18.03
N MET A 276 12.19 18.72 -19.13
CA MET A 276 12.75 19.96 -19.68
C MET A 276 11.67 20.98 -20.11
N ASP A 277 10.52 20.50 -20.54
CA ASP A 277 9.43 21.32 -21.08
C ASP A 277 8.39 21.72 -20.03
N ASP A 278 8.48 21.20 -18.81
CA ASP A 278 7.52 21.48 -17.75
C ASP A 278 7.63 22.91 -17.20
N SER A 279 6.49 23.47 -16.78
CA SER A 279 6.48 24.70 -16.01
C SER A 279 7.03 24.45 -14.59
N GLN A 280 7.75 25.40 -14.06
CA GLN A 280 8.17 25.41 -12.64
C GLN A 280 7.14 26.09 -11.72
N GLU A 281 6.12 26.73 -12.30
CA GLU A 281 5.05 27.38 -11.54
C GLU A 281 4.09 26.34 -10.97
N ASN A 282 3.63 26.56 -9.74
CA ASN A 282 2.70 25.70 -9.01
C ASN A 282 3.18 24.24 -8.95
N LYS A 283 4.45 24.03 -8.66
CA LYS A 283 5.07 22.69 -8.50
C LYS A 283 6.01 22.62 -7.29
N THR A 284 6.00 23.62 -6.41
CA THR A 284 6.79 23.62 -5.17
C THR A 284 6.02 22.92 -4.06
N TYR A 285 6.72 22.16 -3.24
CA TYR A 285 6.22 21.58 -2.01
C TYR A 285 6.72 22.38 -0.82
N LEU A 286 5.81 22.76 0.07
CA LEU A 286 6.11 23.50 1.30
C LEU A 286 5.71 22.66 2.50
N SER A 287 6.54 22.61 3.54
CA SER A 287 6.14 21.98 4.80
C SER A 287 6.58 22.78 6.02
N TYR A 288 5.74 22.75 7.04
CA TYR A 288 5.95 23.30 8.37
C TYR A 288 5.94 22.15 9.36
N ASN A 289 7.08 21.86 10.01
CA ASN A 289 7.31 20.64 10.73
C ASN A 289 7.68 20.91 12.19
N ARG A 290 7.12 20.13 13.12
CA ARG A 290 7.42 20.19 14.55
C ARG A 290 7.62 18.81 15.14
N VAL A 291 8.61 18.67 16.01
CA VAL A 291 8.76 17.49 16.85
C VAL A 291 7.82 17.62 18.05
N VAL A 292 6.95 16.64 18.26
CA VAL A 292 5.84 16.75 19.21
C VAL A 292 5.92 15.69 20.31
N GLY A 293 6.76 15.94 21.30
CA GLY A 293 6.84 15.13 22.49
C GLY A 293 7.63 13.84 22.35
N ASP A 294 7.06 12.76 22.86
CA ASP A 294 7.71 11.45 23.05
C ASP A 294 6.70 10.32 22.78
N SER A 295 7.12 9.31 22.06
CA SER A 295 6.27 8.14 21.72
C SER A 295 5.83 7.33 22.96
N LEU A 296 6.45 7.54 24.11
CA LEU A 296 6.06 6.89 25.37
C LEU A 296 4.93 7.63 26.14
N ASP A 297 4.47 8.78 25.65
CA ASP A 297 3.32 9.49 26.19
C ASP A 297 2.02 9.06 25.48
N GLU A 298 1.23 8.19 26.12
CA GLU A 298 0.00 7.62 25.61
C GLU A 298 -1.07 8.67 25.22
N MET A 299 -1.18 9.74 26.01
CA MET A 299 -2.14 10.81 25.74
C MET A 299 -1.73 11.63 24.52
N LEU A 300 -0.45 12.00 24.47
CA LEU A 300 0.09 12.82 23.39
C LEU A 300 0.06 12.07 22.05
N TYR A 301 0.43 10.79 22.08
CA TYR A 301 0.41 9.91 20.92
C TYR A 301 -0.96 9.91 20.20
N GLN A 302 -2.05 9.79 20.96
CA GLN A 302 -3.40 9.81 20.39
C GLN A 302 -3.91 11.25 20.13
N ALA A 303 -3.49 12.22 20.92
CA ALA A 303 -3.99 13.58 20.81
C ALA A 303 -3.58 14.27 19.50
N PHE A 304 -2.37 14.01 18.99
CA PHE A 304 -1.92 14.59 17.73
C PHE A 304 -2.59 13.98 16.50
N ASP A 305 -3.02 12.71 16.53
CA ASP A 305 -3.88 12.13 15.49
C ASP A 305 -5.25 12.86 15.44
N VAL A 306 -5.80 13.17 16.61
CA VAL A 306 -7.05 13.96 16.73
C VAL A 306 -6.84 15.40 16.26
N LEU A 307 -5.70 16.02 16.59
CA LEU A 307 -5.36 17.37 16.15
C LEU A 307 -5.13 17.44 14.64
N ASP A 308 -4.53 16.41 14.04
CA ASP A 308 -4.41 16.35 12.57
C ASP A 308 -5.79 16.45 11.91
N TYR A 309 -6.73 15.64 12.36
CA TYR A 309 -8.10 15.71 11.85
C TYR A 309 -8.72 17.10 12.03
N ALA A 310 -8.63 17.66 13.23
CA ALA A 310 -9.32 18.90 13.58
C ALA A 310 -8.70 20.16 12.97
N LEU A 311 -7.39 20.17 12.71
CA LEU A 311 -6.65 21.34 12.22
C LEU A 311 -6.47 21.35 10.70
N VAL A 312 -6.32 20.18 10.06
CA VAL A 312 -5.91 20.12 8.65
C VAL A 312 -6.56 19.04 7.81
N SER A 313 -6.78 17.81 8.32
CA SER A 313 -7.23 16.70 7.47
C SER A 313 -8.73 16.70 7.19
N SER A 314 -9.56 17.24 8.09
CA SER A 314 -11.01 17.30 7.87
C SER A 314 -11.39 18.35 6.82
N PRO A 315 -12.50 18.17 6.10
CA PRO A 315 -13.04 19.19 5.20
C PRO A 315 -13.35 20.50 5.94
N GLY A 316 -12.78 21.62 5.44
CA GLY A 316 -12.95 22.93 6.07
C GLY A 316 -12.17 23.13 7.37
N ALA A 317 -11.21 22.26 7.68
CA ALA A 317 -10.30 22.43 8.81
C ALA A 317 -9.56 23.77 8.72
N PRO A 318 -9.33 24.47 9.85
CA PRO A 318 -8.95 25.88 9.85
C PRO A 318 -7.64 26.17 9.11
N VAL A 319 -6.61 25.37 9.30
CA VAL A 319 -5.32 25.57 8.64
C VAL A 319 -5.41 25.26 7.14
N LYS A 320 -6.07 24.15 6.79
CA LYS A 320 -6.29 23.78 5.38
C LYS A 320 -7.05 24.87 4.65
N GLN A 321 -8.17 25.32 5.21
CA GLN A 321 -9.00 26.33 4.56
C GLN A 321 -8.29 27.69 4.43
N ALA A 322 -7.55 28.10 5.44
CA ALA A 322 -6.79 29.36 5.38
C ALA A 322 -5.71 29.36 4.28
N LEU A 323 -5.01 28.23 4.09
CA LEU A 323 -4.01 28.09 3.04
C LEU A 323 -4.65 28.03 1.64
N ILE A 324 -5.75 27.32 1.48
CA ILE A 324 -6.51 27.25 0.21
C ILE A 324 -7.06 28.63 -0.14
N ASP A 325 -7.65 29.35 0.81
CA ASP A 325 -8.20 30.71 0.60
C ASP A 325 -7.12 31.72 0.19
N ALA A 326 -5.87 31.52 0.63
CA ALA A 326 -4.72 32.31 0.22
C ALA A 326 -4.12 31.87 -1.12
N GLY A 327 -4.62 30.78 -1.72
CA GLY A 327 -4.08 30.24 -2.98
C GLY A 327 -2.70 29.59 -2.81
N ILE A 328 -2.44 28.98 -1.65
CA ILE A 328 -1.18 28.30 -1.34
C ILE A 328 -1.39 26.78 -1.48
N GLY A 329 -0.92 26.25 -2.58
CA GLY A 329 -1.02 24.84 -2.93
C GLY A 329 -2.40 24.41 -3.45
N ASP A 330 -2.40 23.38 -4.26
CA ASP A 330 -3.62 22.73 -4.78
C ASP A 330 -4.18 21.71 -3.79
N ASP A 331 -3.31 21.02 -3.03
CA ASP A 331 -3.68 20.14 -1.92
C ASP A 331 -2.88 20.49 -0.66
N VAL A 332 -3.59 20.54 0.46
CA VAL A 332 -3.04 20.78 1.79
C VAL A 332 -3.45 19.64 2.70
N TYR A 333 -2.49 19.04 3.39
CA TYR A 333 -2.75 17.93 4.31
C TYR A 333 -1.82 17.98 5.53
N GLY A 334 -2.20 17.27 6.58
CA GLY A 334 -1.38 17.00 7.74
C GLY A 334 -0.66 15.66 7.62
N SER A 335 0.44 15.53 8.32
CA SER A 335 1.15 14.27 8.50
C SER A 335 1.61 14.16 9.95
N TYR A 336 1.23 13.08 10.60
CA TYR A 336 1.67 12.75 11.95
C TYR A 336 2.40 11.42 11.93
N ASP A 337 3.71 11.44 12.14
CA ASP A 337 4.53 10.24 12.26
C ASP A 337 4.85 9.99 13.74
N ALA A 338 4.18 8.97 14.30
CA ALA A 338 4.33 8.55 15.68
C ALA A 338 5.21 7.30 15.84
N GLY A 339 5.69 6.70 14.75
CA GLY A 339 6.45 5.44 14.72
C GLY A 339 7.92 5.55 15.08
N ILE A 340 8.38 6.71 15.57
CA ILE A 340 9.75 7.00 15.99
C ILE A 340 9.79 7.57 17.40
N LEU A 341 10.98 7.62 18.03
CA LEU A 341 11.16 8.06 19.44
C LEU A 341 10.53 9.42 19.73
N GLN A 342 10.72 10.38 18.84
CA GLN A 342 10.18 11.73 18.95
C GLN A 342 9.25 11.98 17.76
N PRO A 343 7.93 11.82 17.90
CA PRO A 343 6.95 12.01 16.84
C PRO A 343 7.07 13.34 16.12
N VAL A 344 6.73 13.33 14.83
CA VAL A 344 6.76 14.53 13.98
C VAL A 344 5.36 14.87 13.51
N PHE A 345 4.97 16.12 13.64
CA PHE A 345 3.75 16.68 13.09
C PHE A 345 4.07 17.70 12.00
N SER A 346 3.46 17.57 10.83
CA SER A 346 3.73 18.41 9.67
C SER A 346 2.46 18.93 9.02
N PHE A 347 2.48 20.20 8.59
CA PHE A 347 1.54 20.75 7.61
C PHE A 347 2.24 20.80 6.26
N VAL A 348 1.61 20.29 5.22
CA VAL A 348 2.20 20.20 3.88
C VAL A 348 1.27 20.84 2.86
N ALA A 349 1.82 21.70 1.98
CA ALA A 349 1.15 22.21 0.79
C ALA A 349 1.86 21.72 -0.47
N LYS A 350 1.12 21.08 -1.38
CA LYS A 350 1.60 20.64 -2.69
C LYS A 350 1.19 21.60 -3.79
N ASN A 351 2.00 21.69 -4.82
CA ASN A 351 1.76 22.54 -5.98
C ASN A 351 1.64 24.03 -5.64
N ALA A 352 2.43 24.48 -4.69
CA ALA A 352 2.62 25.90 -4.35
C ALA A 352 3.74 26.54 -5.19
N ASN A 353 4.08 27.78 -4.89
CA ASN A 353 5.24 28.49 -5.43
C ASN A 353 6.27 28.77 -4.32
N ALA A 354 7.55 28.71 -4.66
CA ALA A 354 8.63 28.96 -3.70
C ALA A 354 8.56 30.36 -3.04
N SER A 355 8.01 31.36 -3.76
CA SER A 355 7.80 32.71 -3.23
C SER A 355 6.72 32.79 -2.14
N GLN A 356 5.92 31.74 -1.94
CA GLN A 356 4.86 31.67 -0.95
C GLN A 356 5.32 31.08 0.39
N ALA A 357 6.58 30.66 0.54
CA ALA A 357 7.07 29.99 1.74
C ALA A 357 6.86 30.81 3.04
N ASP A 358 7.22 32.08 3.06
CA ASP A 358 7.04 32.95 4.24
C ASP A 358 5.55 33.19 4.55
N GLU A 359 4.71 33.32 3.51
CA GLU A 359 3.28 33.50 3.66
C GLU A 359 2.61 32.21 4.19
N PHE A 360 3.05 31.04 3.70
CA PHE A 360 2.62 29.73 4.19
C PHE A 360 2.82 29.57 5.70
N GLU A 361 4.04 29.85 6.18
CA GLU A 361 4.35 29.80 7.62
C GLU A 361 3.50 30.81 8.41
N SER A 362 3.41 32.05 7.93
CA SER A 362 2.67 33.12 8.61
C SER A 362 1.17 32.77 8.74
N ILE A 363 0.57 32.19 7.70
CA ILE A 363 -0.85 31.77 7.73
C ILE A 363 -1.05 30.65 8.75
N ILE A 364 -0.19 29.63 8.76
CA ILE A 364 -0.28 28.54 9.73
C ILE A 364 -0.21 29.09 11.15
N GLU A 365 0.84 29.86 11.46
CA GLU A 365 1.01 30.41 12.81
C GLU A 365 -0.15 31.31 13.25
N ASN A 366 -0.61 32.22 12.36
CA ASN A 366 -1.71 33.11 12.68
C ASN A 366 -3.03 32.34 12.89
N THR A 367 -3.27 31.30 12.07
CA THR A 367 -4.45 30.45 12.22
C THR A 367 -4.40 29.66 13.54
N LEU A 368 -3.25 29.08 13.88
CA LEU A 368 -3.08 28.37 15.15
C LEU A 368 -3.25 29.31 16.35
N LYS A 369 -2.70 30.52 16.30
CA LYS A 369 -2.90 31.55 17.35
C LYS A 369 -4.37 31.92 17.50
N GLU A 370 -5.11 32.06 16.41
CA GLU A 370 -6.55 32.36 16.49
C GLU A 370 -7.33 31.17 17.05
N VAL A 371 -6.99 29.92 16.64
CA VAL A 371 -7.60 28.69 17.20
C VAL A 371 -7.35 28.61 18.71
N VAL A 372 -6.15 28.87 19.19
CA VAL A 372 -5.84 28.88 20.64
C VAL A 372 -6.66 29.94 21.38
N LYS A 373 -6.85 31.10 20.78
CA LYS A 373 -7.58 32.21 21.38
C LYS A 373 -9.11 31.99 21.39
N THR A 374 -9.67 31.45 20.31
CA THR A 374 -11.14 31.31 20.13
C THR A 374 -11.67 29.95 20.58
N GLY A 375 -10.80 28.98 20.77
CA GLY A 375 -11.10 27.58 21.02
C GLY A 375 -11.20 26.77 19.72
N ILE A 376 -10.76 25.52 19.78
CA ILE A 376 -10.87 24.57 18.67
C ILE A 376 -12.29 24.04 18.55
N ASN A 377 -12.71 23.69 17.33
CA ASN A 377 -14.04 23.13 17.08
C ASN A 377 -14.19 21.77 17.80
N LYS A 378 -15.08 21.74 18.82
CA LYS A 378 -15.34 20.57 19.66
C LYS A 378 -15.91 19.39 18.86
N GLU A 379 -16.76 19.66 17.87
CA GLU A 379 -17.32 18.60 17.00
C GLU A 379 -16.23 17.96 16.14
N ALA A 380 -15.29 18.76 15.65
CA ALA A 380 -14.13 18.23 14.93
C ALA A 380 -13.24 17.36 15.81
N LEU A 381 -12.98 17.76 17.06
CA LEU A 381 -12.24 16.92 18.03
C LEU A 381 -12.99 15.62 18.32
N LEU A 382 -14.29 15.67 18.56
CA LEU A 382 -15.11 14.47 18.78
C LEU A 382 -15.14 13.56 17.56
N ALA A 383 -15.20 14.14 16.36
CA ALA A 383 -15.16 13.40 15.11
C ALA A 383 -13.81 12.69 14.92
N GLY A 384 -12.70 13.36 15.18
CA GLY A 384 -11.35 12.77 15.17
C GLY A 384 -11.25 11.61 16.17
N ILE A 385 -11.62 11.82 17.44
CA ILE A 385 -11.58 10.78 18.48
C ILE A 385 -12.44 9.57 18.08
N ASN A 386 -13.65 9.79 17.58
CA ASN A 386 -14.53 8.69 17.21
C ASN A 386 -14.02 7.94 15.98
N SER A 387 -13.45 8.63 15.00
CA SER A 387 -12.85 8.01 13.81
C SER A 387 -11.69 7.09 14.20
N SER A 388 -10.77 7.58 15.04
CA SER A 388 -9.60 6.80 15.51
C SER A 388 -10.05 5.61 16.36
N GLU A 389 -11.01 5.81 17.30
CA GLU A 389 -11.54 4.70 18.11
C GLU A 389 -12.29 3.68 17.26
N PHE A 390 -13.08 4.10 16.26
CA PHE A 390 -13.79 3.17 15.38
C PHE A 390 -12.81 2.30 14.58
N LYS A 391 -11.79 2.90 13.96
CA LYS A 391 -10.74 2.19 13.24
C LYS A 391 -10.03 1.16 14.13
N PHE A 392 -9.69 1.55 15.35
CA PHE A 392 -9.06 0.66 16.30
C PHE A 392 -9.95 -0.53 16.68
N ARG A 393 -11.24 -0.30 16.97
CA ARG A 393 -12.21 -1.36 17.33
C ARG A 393 -12.57 -2.27 16.17
N GLU A 394 -12.74 -1.74 14.97
CA GLU A 394 -13.01 -2.54 13.76
C GLU A 394 -11.80 -3.40 13.41
N ALA A 395 -10.61 -2.86 13.60
CA ALA A 395 -9.32 -3.50 13.29
C ALA A 395 -9.30 -4.08 11.87
N ASP A 396 -9.89 -3.35 10.93
CA ASP A 396 -9.82 -3.64 9.50
C ASP A 396 -8.63 -2.91 8.88
N PHE A 397 -7.59 -3.65 8.58
CA PHE A 397 -6.35 -3.15 8.00
C PHE A 397 -6.16 -3.62 6.54
N GLY A 398 -7.24 -3.97 5.86
CA GLY A 398 -7.23 -4.40 4.48
C GLY A 398 -6.48 -5.72 4.28
N GLN A 399 -5.35 -5.67 3.59
CA GLN A 399 -4.55 -6.87 3.30
C GLN A 399 -3.63 -7.29 4.46
N PHE A 400 -3.46 -6.46 5.47
CA PHE A 400 -2.59 -6.76 6.59
C PHE A 400 -3.34 -7.53 7.69
N PRO A 401 -2.77 -8.65 8.20
CA PRO A 401 -3.30 -9.30 9.39
C PRO A 401 -3.37 -8.32 10.57
N LYS A 402 -4.49 -8.29 11.30
CA LYS A 402 -4.63 -7.36 12.44
C LYS A 402 -3.55 -7.58 13.50
N GLY A 403 -3.17 -8.84 13.77
CA GLY A 403 -2.10 -9.16 14.70
C GLY A 403 -0.74 -8.57 14.30
N LEU A 404 -0.48 -8.42 12.99
CA LEU A 404 0.73 -7.76 12.51
C LEU A 404 0.72 -6.26 12.84
N LEU A 405 -0.39 -5.56 12.56
CA LEU A 405 -0.48 -4.12 12.86
C LEU A 405 -0.41 -3.87 14.36
N PHE A 406 -1.04 -4.70 15.19
CA PHE A 406 -0.88 -4.64 16.65
C PHE A 406 0.59 -4.82 17.04
N GLY A 407 1.28 -5.80 16.45
CA GLY A 407 2.70 -6.03 16.71
C GLY A 407 3.61 -4.87 16.29
N LEU A 408 3.33 -4.25 15.13
CA LEU A 408 4.07 -3.07 14.70
C LEU A 408 3.84 -1.88 15.63
N ASN A 409 2.59 -1.64 16.07
CA ASN A 409 2.29 -0.60 17.05
C ASN A 409 2.97 -0.84 18.42
N CYS A 410 3.21 -2.11 18.77
CA CYS A 410 4.02 -2.41 19.96
C CYS A 410 5.43 -1.82 19.85
N LEU A 411 6.04 -1.84 18.68
CA LEU A 411 7.40 -1.35 18.48
C LEU A 411 7.53 0.17 18.63
N ASP A 412 6.46 0.94 18.48
CA ASP A 412 6.48 2.40 18.63
C ASP A 412 6.81 2.86 20.07
N SER A 413 6.65 1.96 21.03
CA SER A 413 7.03 2.19 22.43
C SER A 413 8.07 1.17 22.92
N TRP A 414 7.96 -0.10 22.52
CA TRP A 414 8.82 -1.18 23.00
C TRP A 414 10.29 -1.02 22.63
N LEU A 415 10.58 -0.40 21.50
CA LEU A 415 11.96 -0.07 21.10
C LEU A 415 12.68 0.86 22.09
N PHE A 416 11.92 1.63 22.88
CA PHE A 416 12.44 2.68 23.74
C PHE A 416 12.26 2.36 25.24
N ASP A 417 11.31 1.46 25.57
CA ASP A 417 11.10 0.96 26.94
C ASP A 417 10.67 -0.52 26.89
N ASP A 418 11.57 -1.40 27.39
CA ASP A 418 11.37 -2.85 27.40
C ASP A 418 10.08 -3.29 28.12
N MET A 419 9.53 -2.46 29.03
CA MET A 419 8.34 -2.76 29.84
C MET A 419 7.04 -2.24 29.21
N LYS A 420 7.09 -1.57 28.06
CA LYS A 420 5.93 -0.88 27.49
C LYS A 420 5.54 -1.31 26.08
N PRO A 421 5.51 -2.62 25.72
CA PRO A 421 5.09 -3.02 24.36
C PRO A 421 3.60 -2.74 24.07
N PHE A 422 2.72 -2.72 25.09
CA PHE A 422 1.27 -2.73 24.90
C PHE A 422 0.59 -1.37 25.10
N ILE A 423 1.32 -0.31 25.48
CA ILE A 423 0.69 0.96 25.86
C ILE A 423 -0.15 1.60 24.73
N HIS A 424 0.22 1.39 23.46
CA HIS A 424 -0.55 1.90 22.33
C HIS A 424 -1.70 0.96 21.90
N LEU A 425 -1.76 -0.24 22.47
CA LEU A 425 -2.89 -1.15 22.30
C LEU A 425 -3.94 -0.99 23.41
N GLU A 426 -3.61 -0.35 24.53
CA GLU A 426 -4.51 -0.04 25.67
C GLU A 426 -5.05 1.39 25.55
N CYS A 427 -5.59 1.74 24.38
CA CYS A 427 -5.91 3.13 24.03
C CYS A 427 -7.38 3.53 24.25
N LEU A 428 -8.32 2.60 24.53
CA LEU A 428 -9.72 2.95 24.74
C LEU A 428 -9.91 3.83 25.98
N GLY A 429 -9.12 3.58 27.04
CA GLY A 429 -9.06 4.45 28.20
C GLY A 429 -8.56 5.86 27.86
N THR A 430 -7.59 5.96 26.96
CA THR A 430 -7.03 7.21 26.48
C THR A 430 -8.05 8.00 25.64
N PHE A 431 -8.78 7.34 24.72
CA PHE A 431 -9.89 8.00 24.01
C PHE A 431 -10.98 8.54 24.95
N ALA A 432 -11.29 7.80 26.03
CA ALA A 432 -12.25 8.28 27.03
C ALA A 432 -11.73 9.50 27.80
N LYS A 433 -10.43 9.60 28.08
CA LYS A 433 -9.79 10.78 28.66
C LYS A 433 -9.80 11.96 27.68
N LEU A 434 -9.45 11.72 26.40
CA LEU A 434 -9.48 12.75 25.34
C LEU A 434 -10.89 13.33 25.14
N ARG A 435 -11.96 12.50 25.17
CA ARG A 435 -13.35 13.00 25.13
C ARG A 435 -13.67 13.97 26.25
N LYS A 436 -13.19 13.70 27.47
CA LYS A 436 -13.35 14.63 28.59
C LYS A 436 -12.52 15.89 28.42
N ALA A 437 -11.36 15.76 27.79
CA ALA A 437 -10.46 16.88 27.54
C ALA A 437 -11.03 17.87 26.52
N VAL A 438 -11.95 17.45 25.61
CA VAL A 438 -12.64 18.34 24.67
C VAL A 438 -13.36 19.52 25.38
N ASP A 439 -13.82 19.32 26.63
CA ASP A 439 -14.48 20.37 27.42
C ASP A 439 -13.51 21.23 28.24
N THR A 440 -12.22 21.08 28.02
CA THR A 440 -11.14 21.84 28.68
C THR A 440 -10.30 22.58 27.64
N ASP A 441 -9.24 23.23 28.08
CA ASP A 441 -8.23 23.89 27.21
C ASP A 441 -7.05 22.98 26.85
N TYR A 442 -7.21 21.66 26.94
CA TYR A 442 -6.13 20.70 26.75
C TYR A 442 -5.54 20.77 25.34
N PHE A 443 -6.39 20.72 24.32
CA PHE A 443 -5.94 20.73 22.93
C PHE A 443 -5.33 22.09 22.51
N GLU A 444 -5.88 23.19 23.00
CA GLU A 444 -5.33 24.53 22.80
C GLU A 444 -3.92 24.67 23.43
N LYS A 445 -3.72 24.06 24.60
CA LYS A 445 -2.39 24.02 25.26
C LYS A 445 -1.40 23.19 24.43
N LEU A 446 -1.80 22.06 23.86
CA LEU A 446 -0.92 21.28 22.98
C LEU A 446 -0.51 22.09 21.74
N ILE A 447 -1.44 22.82 21.12
CA ILE A 447 -1.14 23.69 19.98
C ILE A 447 -0.14 24.79 20.41
N GLN A 448 -0.40 25.43 21.55
CA GLN A 448 0.50 26.49 22.04
C GLN A 448 1.90 25.95 22.32
N GLU A 449 2.00 24.84 23.08
CA GLU A 449 3.26 24.29 23.54
C GLU A 449 4.08 23.66 22.41
N TYR A 450 3.44 22.82 21.60
CA TYR A 450 4.16 21.98 20.63
C TYR A 450 4.20 22.55 19.20
N LEU A 451 3.24 23.37 18.79
CA LEU A 451 3.20 23.90 17.43
C LEU A 451 3.64 25.38 17.34
N LEU A 452 3.35 26.19 18.36
CA LEU A 452 3.67 27.63 18.36
C LEU A 452 4.95 27.97 19.11
N ASP A 453 5.10 27.55 20.37
CA ASP A 453 6.23 27.92 21.21
C ASP A 453 7.44 26.97 21.03
N ASN A 454 7.27 25.86 20.36
CA ASN A 454 8.30 24.86 20.15
C ASN A 454 9.27 25.27 19.04
N THR A 455 10.55 25.41 19.38
CA THR A 455 11.62 25.73 18.44
C THR A 455 12.23 24.47 17.78
N HIS A 456 11.90 23.25 18.23
CA HIS A 456 12.31 22.02 17.59
C HIS A 456 11.48 21.78 16.33
N GLY A 457 11.77 22.54 15.31
CA GLY A 457 11.03 22.53 14.06
C GLY A 457 11.84 22.93 12.85
N SER A 458 11.26 22.70 11.71
CA SER A 458 11.81 23.11 10.42
C SER A 458 10.70 23.52 9.44
N SER A 459 11.07 24.36 8.49
CA SER A 459 10.32 24.64 7.28
C SER A 459 11.13 24.15 6.10
N VAL A 460 10.51 23.30 5.26
CA VAL A 460 11.18 22.71 4.10
C VAL A 460 10.49 23.16 2.82
N THR A 461 11.29 23.66 1.87
CA THR A 461 10.84 24.06 0.52
C THR A 461 11.50 23.18 -0.51
N VAL A 462 10.72 22.33 -1.21
CA VAL A 462 11.22 21.48 -2.29
C VAL A 462 10.79 22.05 -3.63
N LYS A 463 11.78 22.56 -4.39
CA LYS A 463 11.57 23.32 -5.64
C LYS A 463 11.71 22.40 -6.87
N PRO A 464 10.86 22.56 -7.89
CA PRO A 464 11.08 21.86 -9.15
C PRO A 464 12.32 22.41 -9.87
N LYS A 465 13.09 21.51 -10.48
CA LYS A 465 14.21 21.89 -11.36
C LYS A 465 14.12 21.10 -12.67
N ARG A 466 14.07 21.81 -13.80
CA ARG A 466 14.06 21.23 -15.13
C ARG A 466 15.32 20.43 -15.40
N GLY A 467 15.18 19.20 -15.87
CA GLY A 467 16.29 18.36 -16.29
C GLY A 467 17.26 17.93 -15.22
N LEU A 468 16.93 18.07 -13.93
CA LEU A 468 17.80 17.66 -12.82
C LEU A 468 18.14 16.17 -12.90
N GLY A 469 17.20 15.31 -13.31
CA GLY A 469 17.43 13.90 -13.51
C GLY A 469 18.51 13.65 -14.56
N ASN A 470 18.38 14.29 -15.73
CA ASN A 470 19.37 14.18 -16.80
C ASN A 470 20.74 14.71 -16.38
N GLU A 471 20.81 15.84 -15.66
CA GLU A 471 22.07 16.38 -15.12
C GLU A 471 22.76 15.36 -14.20
N ARG A 472 21.98 14.65 -13.34
CA ARG A 472 22.51 13.62 -12.45
C ARG A 472 22.98 12.38 -13.24
N GLU A 473 22.21 11.93 -14.21
CA GLU A 473 22.58 10.82 -15.07
C GLU A 473 23.85 11.10 -15.88
N GLU A 474 23.97 12.28 -16.50
CA GLU A 474 25.17 12.71 -17.23
C GLU A 474 26.37 12.81 -16.28
N ALA A 475 26.17 13.34 -15.06
CA ALA A 475 27.25 13.42 -14.06
C ALA A 475 27.73 12.02 -13.63
N LEU A 476 26.80 11.10 -13.38
CA LEU A 476 27.12 9.70 -13.04
C LEU A 476 27.81 8.98 -14.20
N ALA A 477 27.28 9.12 -15.42
CA ALA A 477 27.87 8.50 -16.61
C ALA A 477 29.29 8.99 -16.84
N LYS A 478 29.54 10.29 -16.63
CA LYS A 478 30.89 10.87 -16.68
C LYS A 478 31.79 10.32 -15.58
N GLU A 479 31.33 10.26 -14.34
CA GLU A 479 32.09 9.69 -13.21
C GLU A 479 32.49 8.23 -13.50
N LEU A 480 31.56 7.42 -13.99
CA LEU A 480 31.80 6.04 -14.36
C LEU A 480 32.76 5.90 -15.56
N SER A 481 32.66 6.78 -16.54
CA SER A 481 33.57 6.84 -17.68
C SER A 481 34.99 7.21 -17.23
N ASP A 482 35.12 8.22 -16.37
CA ASP A 482 36.42 8.65 -15.81
C ASP A 482 37.02 7.56 -14.93
N TYR A 483 36.20 6.90 -14.12
CA TYR A 483 36.64 5.74 -13.31
C TYR A 483 37.11 4.59 -14.21
N LYS A 484 36.32 4.18 -15.21
CA LYS A 484 36.70 3.15 -16.17
C LYS A 484 38.03 3.49 -16.89
N ALA A 485 38.20 4.76 -17.31
CA ALA A 485 39.41 5.22 -17.97
C ALA A 485 40.66 5.20 -17.03
N SER A 486 40.44 5.23 -15.71
CA SER A 486 41.55 5.13 -14.74
C SER A 486 42.01 3.69 -14.45
N LEU A 487 41.22 2.69 -14.87
CA LEU A 487 41.50 1.28 -14.63
C LEU A 487 42.54 0.74 -15.62
N SER A 488 43.34 -0.18 -15.16
CA SER A 488 44.21 -0.98 -16.01
C SER A 488 43.44 -2.00 -16.85
N ASP A 489 44.05 -2.52 -17.91
CA ASP A 489 43.43 -3.58 -18.73
C ASP A 489 43.11 -4.85 -17.91
N GLU A 490 43.90 -5.15 -16.88
CA GLU A 490 43.63 -6.24 -15.94
C GLU A 490 42.42 -5.99 -15.07
N GLU A 491 42.22 -4.77 -14.57
CA GLU A 491 41.05 -4.40 -13.76
C GLU A 491 39.78 -4.39 -14.60
N ILE A 492 39.85 -3.89 -15.84
CA ILE A 492 38.71 -3.93 -16.79
C ILE A 492 38.35 -5.39 -17.09
N LYS A 493 39.32 -6.25 -17.34
CA LYS A 493 39.08 -7.67 -17.57
C LYS A 493 38.45 -8.34 -16.35
N LYS A 494 38.92 -8.00 -15.14
CA LYS A 494 38.33 -8.49 -13.89
C LYS A 494 36.86 -8.05 -13.73
N LEU A 495 36.50 -6.79 -14.01
CA LEU A 495 35.13 -6.33 -13.96
C LEU A 495 34.22 -7.09 -14.93
N ILE A 496 34.69 -7.41 -16.13
CA ILE A 496 33.94 -8.23 -17.08
C ILE A 496 33.73 -9.64 -16.53
N GLU A 497 34.81 -10.26 -16.02
CA GLU A 497 34.78 -11.61 -15.42
C GLU A 497 33.85 -11.63 -14.19
N ASP A 498 33.85 -10.58 -13.32
CA ASP A 498 32.99 -10.45 -12.16
C ASP A 498 31.51 -10.29 -12.60
N THR A 499 31.24 -9.53 -13.66
CA THR A 499 29.91 -9.38 -14.25
C THR A 499 29.37 -10.71 -14.81
N GLU A 500 30.19 -11.42 -15.56
CA GLU A 500 29.83 -12.74 -16.11
C GLU A 500 29.61 -13.76 -14.98
N HIS A 501 30.47 -13.74 -13.95
CA HIS A 501 30.33 -14.60 -12.78
C HIS A 501 29.01 -14.35 -12.04
N LEU A 502 28.67 -13.08 -11.79
CA LEU A 502 27.41 -12.72 -11.11
C LEU A 502 26.19 -13.15 -11.94
N LYS A 503 26.18 -12.91 -13.25
CA LYS A 503 25.11 -13.37 -14.15
C LYS A 503 24.96 -14.88 -14.09
N LYS A 504 26.05 -15.62 -14.13
CA LYS A 504 26.04 -17.08 -13.98
C LYS A 504 25.50 -17.51 -12.62
N TYR A 505 25.93 -16.85 -11.52
CA TYR A 505 25.39 -17.11 -10.17
C TYR A 505 23.88 -16.90 -10.13
N GLN A 506 23.36 -15.82 -10.72
CA GLN A 506 21.92 -15.53 -10.80
C GLN A 506 21.14 -16.59 -11.60
N GLU A 507 21.74 -17.14 -12.65
CA GLU A 507 21.12 -18.13 -13.53
C GLU A 507 21.10 -19.55 -12.98
N GLU A 508 22.10 -19.92 -12.19
CA GLU A 508 22.20 -21.25 -11.63
C GLU A 508 21.09 -21.51 -10.60
N PRO A 509 20.19 -22.49 -10.81
CA PRO A 509 19.17 -22.82 -9.83
C PRO A 509 19.80 -23.37 -8.54
N SER A 510 19.07 -23.27 -7.45
CA SER A 510 19.46 -23.94 -6.20
C SER A 510 19.51 -25.46 -6.38
N PRO A 511 20.49 -26.16 -5.81
CA PRO A 511 20.56 -27.62 -5.87
C PRO A 511 19.30 -28.28 -5.28
N ASP A 512 18.80 -29.35 -5.90
CA ASP A 512 17.63 -30.10 -5.41
C ASP A 512 17.79 -30.56 -3.96
N GLU A 513 19.00 -30.91 -3.55
CA GLU A 513 19.31 -31.30 -2.17
C GLU A 513 19.03 -30.18 -1.19
N ASP A 514 19.32 -28.94 -1.57
CA ASP A 514 19.10 -27.76 -0.73
C ASP A 514 17.62 -27.37 -0.72
N LEU A 515 16.95 -27.41 -1.88
CA LEU A 515 15.51 -27.18 -1.98
C LEU A 515 14.71 -28.14 -1.08
N ARG A 516 15.16 -29.41 -0.94
CA ARG A 516 14.52 -30.41 -0.09
C ARG A 516 14.69 -30.15 1.41
N LYS A 517 15.60 -29.29 1.84
CA LYS A 517 15.75 -28.90 3.25
C LYS A 517 14.63 -27.96 3.71
N LEU A 518 14.04 -27.21 2.78
CA LEU A 518 12.91 -26.34 3.13
C LEU A 518 11.71 -27.19 3.56
N PRO A 519 11.09 -26.87 4.71
CA PRO A 519 9.88 -27.54 5.15
C PRO A 519 8.73 -27.18 4.21
N MET A 520 7.84 -28.11 3.96
CA MET A 520 6.72 -27.95 3.03
C MET A 520 5.49 -28.70 3.52
N LEU A 521 4.34 -28.09 3.31
CA LEU A 521 3.05 -28.77 3.46
C LEU A 521 2.80 -29.78 2.33
N THR A 522 1.74 -30.53 2.46
CA THR A 522 1.28 -31.50 1.45
C THR A 522 -0.06 -31.06 0.87
N ARG A 523 -0.47 -31.64 -0.27
CA ARG A 523 -1.81 -31.36 -0.84
C ARG A 523 -2.95 -31.75 0.11
N ALA A 524 -2.71 -32.65 1.08
CA ALA A 524 -3.70 -33.05 2.07
C ALA A 524 -4.01 -31.94 3.10
N ASP A 525 -3.11 -31.00 3.28
CA ASP A 525 -3.29 -29.86 4.18
C ASP A 525 -4.19 -28.75 3.58
N MET A 526 -4.49 -28.85 2.28
CA MET A 526 -5.35 -27.89 1.60
C MET A 526 -6.83 -28.15 1.90
N LYS A 527 -7.58 -27.08 2.15
CA LYS A 527 -9.05 -27.13 2.28
C LYS A 527 -9.66 -27.61 0.96
N LYS A 528 -10.44 -28.69 0.98
CA LYS A 528 -11.07 -29.26 -0.22
C LYS A 528 -12.23 -28.44 -0.74
N ASN A 529 -12.98 -27.80 0.15
CA ASN A 529 -14.17 -27.03 -0.19
C ASN A 529 -13.84 -25.55 -0.33
N ALA A 530 -14.39 -24.92 -1.35
CA ALA A 530 -14.36 -23.47 -1.51
C ALA A 530 -15.18 -22.80 -0.40
N MET A 531 -14.82 -21.58 -0.05
CA MET A 531 -15.62 -20.76 0.87
C MET A 531 -16.96 -20.42 0.20
N PRO A 532 -18.12 -20.74 0.81
CA PRO A 532 -19.41 -20.45 0.23
C PRO A 532 -19.67 -18.94 0.14
N PHE A 533 -20.64 -18.58 -0.69
CA PHE A 533 -21.21 -17.24 -0.70
C PHE A 533 -22.42 -17.18 0.24
N SER A 534 -22.62 -16.04 0.90
CA SER A 534 -23.79 -15.78 1.72
C SER A 534 -24.66 -14.77 0.98
N ASN A 535 -25.50 -15.23 0.04
CA ASN A 535 -26.43 -14.39 -0.71
C ASN A 535 -27.85 -14.84 -0.46
N ILE A 536 -28.66 -13.96 0.12
CA ILE A 536 -30.10 -14.18 0.37
C ILE A 536 -30.84 -12.98 -0.21
N GLU A 537 -31.69 -13.24 -1.21
CA GLU A 537 -32.49 -12.17 -1.80
C GLU A 537 -33.70 -11.83 -0.91
N ASP A 538 -33.97 -10.55 -0.80
CA ASP A 538 -35.18 -9.99 -0.18
C ASP A 538 -35.64 -8.76 -1.00
N GLU A 539 -36.78 -8.23 -0.71
CA GLU A 539 -37.34 -7.04 -1.36
C GLU A 539 -37.96 -6.09 -0.34
N LEU A 540 -37.59 -4.83 -0.39
CA LEU A 540 -38.13 -3.76 0.43
C LEU A 540 -38.73 -2.69 -0.49
N LEU A 541 -40.07 -2.47 -0.44
CA LEU A 541 -40.75 -1.43 -1.20
C LEU A 541 -40.39 -1.41 -2.71
N ASP A 542 -40.28 -2.57 -3.38
CA ASP A 542 -39.90 -2.74 -4.78
C ASP A 542 -38.39 -2.52 -5.08
N VAL A 543 -37.55 -2.46 -4.07
CA VAL A 543 -36.10 -2.44 -4.18
C VAL A 543 -35.53 -3.81 -3.78
N LYS A 544 -34.72 -4.39 -4.65
CA LYS A 544 -34.03 -5.64 -4.35
C LYS A 544 -32.99 -5.42 -3.26
N VAL A 545 -32.95 -6.34 -2.30
CA VAL A 545 -31.94 -6.39 -1.25
C VAL A 545 -31.22 -7.74 -1.32
N VAL A 546 -29.89 -7.70 -1.40
CA VAL A 546 -29.03 -8.87 -1.24
C VAL A 546 -28.41 -8.80 0.14
N ARG A 547 -28.82 -9.71 1.01
CA ARG A 547 -28.29 -9.75 2.38
C ARG A 547 -27.31 -10.89 2.55
N HIS A 548 -26.32 -10.62 3.39
CA HIS A 548 -25.24 -11.53 3.74
C HIS A 548 -25.31 -11.80 5.25
N ASP A 549 -25.81 -13.00 5.62
CA ASP A 549 -25.94 -13.41 7.03
C ASP A 549 -24.56 -13.75 7.59
N ILE A 550 -23.90 -12.77 8.16
CA ILE A 550 -22.52 -12.81 8.64
C ILE A 550 -22.47 -12.10 9.98
N GLU A 551 -21.86 -12.74 10.99
CA GLU A 551 -21.62 -12.08 12.28
C GLU A 551 -20.62 -10.93 12.11
N SER A 552 -21.00 -9.73 12.55
CA SER A 552 -20.29 -8.48 12.32
C SER A 552 -19.97 -7.68 13.60
N ASN A 553 -20.14 -8.30 14.76
CA ASN A 553 -19.85 -7.68 16.07
C ASN A 553 -20.57 -6.34 16.30
N GLY A 554 -21.83 -6.22 15.82
CA GLY A 554 -22.68 -5.03 15.99
C GLY A 554 -22.35 -3.88 15.04
N ILE A 555 -21.61 -4.14 13.97
CA ILE A 555 -21.39 -3.19 12.87
C ILE A 555 -22.23 -3.64 11.66
N ASP A 556 -23.11 -2.78 11.17
CA ASP A 556 -23.82 -2.97 9.91
C ASP A 556 -22.98 -2.41 8.75
N TYR A 557 -22.76 -3.23 7.72
CA TYR A 557 -22.14 -2.79 6.46
C TYR A 557 -23.22 -2.78 5.38
N ILE A 558 -23.52 -1.60 4.87
CA ILE A 558 -24.61 -1.40 3.92
C ILE A 558 -24.07 -0.73 2.66
N SER A 559 -24.34 -1.34 1.49
CA SER A 559 -24.05 -0.69 0.20
C SER A 559 -25.36 -0.38 -0.53
N PHE A 560 -25.50 0.87 -0.95
CA PHE A 560 -26.55 1.31 -1.87
C PHE A 560 -25.92 1.42 -3.27
N LEU A 561 -26.38 0.56 -4.18
CA LEU A 561 -25.84 0.50 -5.54
C LEU A 561 -26.89 1.03 -6.52
N PHE A 562 -26.52 2.02 -7.33
CA PHE A 562 -27.38 2.62 -8.34
C PHE A 562 -26.89 2.28 -9.74
N ASP A 563 -27.79 1.84 -10.61
CA ASP A 563 -27.43 1.53 -11.99
C ASP A 563 -26.92 2.77 -12.74
N ALA A 564 -25.74 2.66 -13.34
CA ALA A 564 -25.07 3.72 -14.06
C ALA A 564 -24.66 3.29 -15.50
N GLY A 565 -25.13 2.13 -15.98
CA GLY A 565 -24.73 1.58 -17.27
C GLY A 565 -25.15 2.41 -18.49
N ASP A 566 -26.13 3.31 -18.33
CA ASP A 566 -26.63 4.21 -19.38
C ASP A 566 -25.95 5.59 -19.39
N PHE A 567 -24.88 5.79 -18.64
CA PHE A 567 -24.06 6.98 -18.75
C PHE A 567 -23.17 6.91 -19.99
N ALA A 568 -23.23 7.92 -20.84
CA ALA A 568 -22.37 8.02 -22.01
C ALA A 568 -20.91 8.15 -21.62
N GLN A 569 -19.98 7.63 -22.45
CA GLN A 569 -18.53 7.73 -22.18
C GLN A 569 -18.10 9.18 -21.91
N SER A 570 -18.65 10.16 -22.61
CA SER A 570 -18.39 11.59 -22.40
C SER A 570 -18.87 12.12 -21.03
N GLU A 571 -19.74 11.40 -20.33
CA GLU A 571 -20.22 11.74 -18.98
C GLU A 571 -19.37 11.10 -17.88
N LEU A 572 -18.54 10.07 -18.19
CA LEU A 572 -17.81 9.30 -17.16
C LEU A 572 -16.80 10.17 -16.40
N GLY A 573 -16.10 11.10 -17.06
CA GLY A 573 -15.22 12.03 -16.34
C GLY A 573 -15.94 12.93 -15.34
N TYR A 574 -17.17 13.36 -15.66
CA TYR A 574 -18.03 14.09 -14.73
C TYR A 574 -18.58 13.19 -13.62
N LEU A 575 -18.89 11.93 -13.93
CA LEU A 575 -19.29 10.95 -12.92
C LEU A 575 -18.14 10.67 -11.95
N GLY A 576 -16.92 10.56 -12.45
CA GLY A 576 -15.71 10.44 -11.62
C GLY A 576 -15.51 11.65 -10.69
N PHE A 577 -15.69 12.88 -11.22
CA PHE A 577 -15.64 14.09 -10.40
C PHE A 577 -16.79 14.12 -9.38
N PHE A 578 -17.99 13.79 -9.78
CA PHE A 578 -19.17 13.68 -8.91
C PHE A 578 -18.92 12.70 -7.76
N THR A 579 -18.35 11.52 -8.06
CA THR A 579 -17.99 10.50 -7.05
C THR A 579 -17.05 11.06 -5.98
N ASN A 580 -16.08 11.88 -6.39
CA ASN A 580 -15.12 12.47 -5.46
C ASN A 580 -15.64 13.73 -4.73
N ALA A 581 -16.64 14.41 -5.27
CA ALA A 581 -17.21 15.62 -4.69
C ALA A 581 -18.36 15.34 -3.73
N LEU A 582 -19.10 14.23 -3.93
CA LEU A 582 -20.25 13.88 -3.10
C LEU A 582 -19.81 13.61 -1.65
N GLY A 583 -20.49 14.22 -0.69
CA GLY A 583 -20.12 14.21 0.73
C GLY A 583 -19.11 15.30 1.13
N LEU A 584 -18.53 16.01 0.15
CA LEU A 584 -17.61 17.13 0.37
C LEU A 584 -18.19 18.50 -0.03
N VAL A 585 -19.44 18.54 -0.41
CA VAL A 585 -20.24 19.75 -0.65
C VAL A 585 -21.33 19.86 0.42
N SER A 586 -21.85 21.08 0.62
CA SER A 586 -22.94 21.31 1.58
C SER A 586 -24.22 20.62 1.12
N THR A 587 -25.13 20.37 2.06
CA THR A 587 -26.48 19.85 1.83
C THR A 587 -27.50 20.88 2.28
N GLU A 588 -28.80 20.62 2.09
CA GLU A 588 -29.83 21.51 2.60
C GLU A 588 -29.73 21.73 4.13
N LYS A 589 -29.33 20.71 4.89
CA LYS A 589 -29.28 20.73 6.35
C LYS A 589 -27.89 20.96 6.95
N TYR A 590 -26.85 20.58 6.29
CA TYR A 590 -25.47 20.61 6.81
C TYR A 590 -24.54 21.39 5.89
N SER A 591 -23.67 22.23 6.46
CA SER A 591 -22.46 22.62 5.76
C SER A 591 -21.59 21.39 5.47
N TYR A 592 -20.70 21.46 4.49
CA TYR A 592 -19.80 20.33 4.19
C TYR A 592 -18.89 19.95 5.38
N THR A 593 -18.52 20.94 6.21
CA THR A 593 -17.77 20.72 7.45
C THR A 593 -18.61 19.98 8.49
N ASP A 594 -19.85 20.43 8.73
CA ASP A 594 -20.74 19.81 9.70
C ASP A 594 -21.15 18.39 9.25
N LEU A 595 -21.34 18.20 7.95
CA LEU A 595 -21.63 16.89 7.37
C LEU A 595 -20.47 15.90 7.62
N ALA A 596 -19.23 16.34 7.37
CA ALA A 596 -18.05 15.51 7.60
C ALA A 596 -17.88 15.16 9.10
N ASN A 597 -18.04 16.14 9.99
CA ASN A 597 -17.97 15.90 11.43
C ASN A 597 -19.09 14.97 11.90
N ALA A 598 -20.34 15.20 11.49
CA ALA A 598 -21.45 14.32 11.85
C ALA A 598 -21.26 12.89 11.31
N THR A 599 -20.74 12.73 10.09
CA THR A 599 -20.41 11.42 9.53
C THR A 599 -19.42 10.68 10.42
N ASN A 600 -18.32 11.31 10.82
CA ASN A 600 -17.31 10.65 11.66
C ASN A 600 -17.77 10.48 13.13
N ILE A 601 -18.68 11.30 13.64
CA ILE A 601 -19.26 11.12 14.99
C ILE A 601 -20.20 9.91 15.04
N TYR A 602 -21.00 9.69 14.00
CA TYR A 602 -22.09 8.72 14.07
C TYR A 602 -21.85 7.45 13.26
N THR A 603 -20.82 7.41 12.40
CA THR A 603 -20.55 6.27 11.51
C THR A 603 -19.07 5.87 11.57
N GLY A 604 -18.76 4.71 11.01
CA GLY A 604 -17.39 4.31 10.66
C GLY A 604 -16.97 4.84 9.28
N GLY A 605 -17.83 5.59 8.62
CA GLY A 605 -17.62 6.22 7.33
C GLY A 605 -18.78 6.02 6.36
N ILE A 606 -19.00 7.04 5.53
CA ILE A 606 -19.83 6.98 4.32
C ILE A 606 -18.89 7.25 3.15
N SER A 607 -18.74 6.29 2.25
CA SER A 607 -17.87 6.43 1.10
C SER A 607 -18.63 6.22 -0.21
N THR A 608 -18.16 6.87 -1.27
CA THR A 608 -18.72 6.80 -2.61
C THR A 608 -17.73 6.19 -3.57
N GLY A 609 -18.22 5.44 -4.53
CA GLY A 609 -17.41 4.77 -5.51
C GLY A 609 -18.18 4.32 -6.73
N THR A 610 -17.49 3.62 -7.62
CA THR A 610 -18.09 2.93 -8.74
C THR A 610 -17.69 1.46 -8.70
N ALA A 611 -18.63 0.59 -9.00
CA ALA A 611 -18.43 -0.85 -9.08
C ALA A 611 -18.70 -1.33 -10.52
N SER A 612 -17.75 -2.07 -11.05
CA SER A 612 -17.78 -2.60 -12.43
C SER A 612 -17.67 -4.11 -12.37
N HIS A 613 -18.67 -4.80 -12.86
CA HIS A 613 -18.77 -6.25 -12.81
C HIS A 613 -19.06 -6.81 -14.21
N PRO A 614 -18.08 -7.40 -14.90
CA PRO A 614 -18.32 -8.11 -16.14
C PRO A 614 -19.12 -9.39 -15.83
N ASP A 615 -20.22 -9.64 -16.55
CA ASP A 615 -20.95 -10.88 -16.44
C ASP A 615 -20.15 -12.01 -17.12
N ILE A 616 -19.80 -13.05 -16.36
CA ILE A 616 -18.98 -14.15 -16.89
C ILE A 616 -19.75 -15.05 -17.87
N LYS A 617 -21.08 -14.98 -17.93
CA LYS A 617 -21.95 -15.76 -18.82
C LYS A 617 -22.26 -15.01 -20.10
N ASP A 618 -22.39 -13.69 -20.01
CA ASP A 618 -22.69 -12.82 -21.15
C ASP A 618 -21.79 -11.59 -21.13
N ARG A 619 -20.74 -11.59 -21.92
CA ARG A 619 -19.76 -10.51 -22.04
C ARG A 619 -20.36 -9.19 -22.53
N ASN A 620 -21.53 -9.22 -23.16
CA ASN A 620 -22.25 -8.04 -23.55
C ASN A 620 -22.98 -7.38 -22.37
N ASN A 621 -23.20 -8.14 -21.29
CA ASN A 621 -23.82 -7.66 -20.07
C ASN A 621 -22.73 -7.17 -19.10
N PHE A 622 -22.50 -5.88 -19.10
CA PHE A 622 -21.55 -5.22 -18.20
C PHE A 622 -22.32 -4.47 -17.10
N VAL A 623 -22.23 -4.95 -15.89
CA VAL A 623 -22.87 -4.31 -14.74
C VAL A 623 -21.99 -3.18 -14.24
N PHE A 624 -22.49 -1.94 -14.38
CA PHE A 624 -21.82 -0.75 -13.88
C PHE A 624 -22.73 -0.02 -12.90
N LYS A 625 -22.27 0.13 -11.67
CA LYS A 625 -23.03 0.73 -10.56
C LYS A 625 -22.25 1.89 -9.94
N PHE A 626 -22.96 2.92 -9.54
CA PHE A 626 -22.50 3.85 -8.54
C PHE A 626 -22.78 3.26 -7.16
N GLU A 627 -21.82 3.26 -6.26
CA GLU A 627 -21.92 2.62 -4.96
C GLU A 627 -21.72 3.64 -3.83
N VAL A 628 -22.58 3.57 -2.83
CA VAL A 628 -22.45 4.30 -1.57
C VAL A 628 -22.35 3.28 -0.45
N LYS A 629 -21.21 3.21 0.22
CA LYS A 629 -20.95 2.31 1.34
C LYS A 629 -21.12 3.04 2.66
N LEU A 630 -21.77 2.40 3.59
CA LEU A 630 -21.99 2.86 4.95
C LEU A 630 -21.52 1.79 5.93
N LYS A 631 -20.64 2.16 6.87
CA LYS A 631 -20.29 1.38 8.05
C LYS A 631 -20.89 2.05 9.27
N VAL A 632 -21.64 1.31 10.09
CA VAL A 632 -22.29 1.93 11.23
C VAL A 632 -22.53 0.94 12.36
N LEU A 633 -22.41 1.39 13.61
CA LEU A 633 -22.91 0.64 14.76
C LEU A 633 -24.45 0.66 14.75
N GLU A 634 -25.09 -0.49 14.98
CA GLU A 634 -26.56 -0.63 14.97
C GLU A 634 -27.30 0.50 15.70
N LYS A 635 -26.81 0.94 16.86
CA LYS A 635 -27.39 2.03 17.67
C LYS A 635 -27.46 3.39 16.96
N ASN A 636 -26.64 3.60 15.93
CA ASN A 636 -26.52 4.87 15.21
C ASN A 636 -27.15 4.79 13.79
N LEU A 637 -27.73 3.66 13.42
CA LEU A 637 -28.21 3.39 12.05
C LEU A 637 -29.15 4.48 11.52
N ASP A 638 -30.14 4.89 12.28
CA ASP A 638 -31.11 5.92 11.84
C ASP A 638 -30.42 7.25 11.50
N LYS A 639 -29.42 7.63 12.32
CA LYS A 639 -28.68 8.88 12.10
C LYS A 639 -27.74 8.77 10.89
N ALA A 640 -27.11 7.64 10.72
CA ALA A 640 -26.24 7.37 9.57
C ALA A 640 -27.02 7.40 8.25
N LEU A 641 -28.20 6.78 8.23
CA LEU A 641 -29.08 6.79 7.07
C LEU A 641 -29.62 8.19 6.76
N GLU A 642 -29.93 9.00 7.78
CA GLU A 642 -30.29 10.43 7.59
C GLU A 642 -29.15 11.20 6.92
N LEU A 643 -27.91 11.04 7.40
CA LEU A 643 -26.74 11.71 6.83
C LEU A 643 -26.53 11.30 5.37
N MET A 644 -26.63 10.00 5.08
CA MET A 644 -26.54 9.48 3.72
C MET A 644 -27.66 10.06 2.82
N GLU A 645 -28.91 10.08 3.29
CA GLU A 645 -30.05 10.64 2.55
C GLU A 645 -29.81 12.13 2.22
N GLN A 646 -29.34 12.93 3.19
CA GLN A 646 -28.95 14.33 2.98
C GLN A 646 -27.87 14.44 1.89
N MET A 647 -26.83 13.63 1.97
CA MET A 647 -25.75 13.61 1.01
C MET A 647 -26.22 13.26 -0.40
N LEU A 648 -27.11 12.26 -0.56
CA LEU A 648 -27.55 11.81 -1.88
C LEU A 648 -28.63 12.71 -2.50
N LEU A 649 -29.58 13.20 -1.71
CA LEU A 649 -30.79 13.87 -2.23
C LEU A 649 -30.72 15.39 -2.18
N THR A 650 -29.87 15.97 -1.32
CA THR A 650 -29.89 17.42 -1.06
C THR A 650 -28.51 18.09 -1.19
N SER A 651 -27.52 17.42 -1.76
CA SER A 651 -26.21 18.02 -2.02
C SER A 651 -26.31 19.23 -2.94
N ASP A 652 -25.67 20.33 -2.54
CA ASP A 652 -25.66 21.60 -3.27
C ASP A 652 -24.35 21.75 -4.07
N PHE A 653 -24.47 21.69 -5.39
CA PHE A 653 -23.36 21.91 -6.31
C PHE A 653 -23.26 23.35 -6.82
N THR A 654 -23.97 24.31 -6.22
CA THR A 654 -23.96 25.72 -6.66
C THR A 654 -22.77 26.49 -6.12
N ASP A 655 -22.12 26.04 -5.08
CA ASP A 655 -20.86 26.59 -4.58
C ASP A 655 -19.68 26.27 -5.50
N THR A 656 -19.52 27.08 -6.54
CA THR A 656 -18.49 26.90 -7.57
C THR A 656 -17.08 27.16 -7.06
N LYS A 657 -16.90 27.93 -5.97
CA LYS A 657 -15.61 28.06 -5.29
C LYS A 657 -15.20 26.73 -4.68
N ARG A 658 -16.12 26.10 -3.95
CA ARG A 658 -15.87 24.77 -3.34
C ARG A 658 -15.59 23.70 -4.40
N LEU A 659 -16.32 23.71 -5.52
CA LEU A 659 -16.04 22.81 -6.63
C LEU A 659 -14.61 23.00 -7.20
N GLY A 660 -14.15 24.26 -7.31
CA GLY A 660 -12.79 24.60 -7.73
C GLY A 660 -11.72 24.02 -6.79
N GLU A 661 -11.93 24.18 -5.49
CA GLU A 661 -11.05 23.59 -4.45
C GLU A 661 -10.96 22.07 -4.59
N LEU A 662 -12.10 21.40 -4.78
CA LEU A 662 -12.16 19.95 -4.94
C LEU A 662 -11.47 19.48 -6.24
N VAL A 663 -11.68 20.19 -7.35
CA VAL A 663 -10.99 19.88 -8.63
C VAL A 663 -9.46 19.97 -8.47
N ALA A 664 -8.95 21.03 -7.83
CA ALA A 664 -7.52 21.20 -7.60
C ALA A 664 -6.95 20.06 -6.72
N GLN A 665 -7.62 19.72 -5.62
CA GLN A 665 -7.22 18.61 -4.75
C GLN A 665 -7.23 17.25 -5.47
N ILE A 666 -8.28 16.95 -6.24
CA ILE A 666 -8.39 15.70 -7.00
C ILE A 666 -7.28 15.63 -8.04
N LYS A 667 -7.02 16.72 -8.76
CA LYS A 667 -5.95 16.83 -9.74
C LYS A 667 -4.57 16.53 -9.13
N ALA A 668 -4.25 17.15 -7.99
CA ALA A 668 -2.99 16.94 -7.27
C ALA A 668 -2.82 15.48 -6.82
N ARG A 669 -3.88 14.85 -6.29
CA ARG A 669 -3.88 13.45 -5.89
C ARG A 669 -3.74 12.49 -7.08
N LEU A 670 -4.40 12.79 -8.20
CA LEU A 670 -4.25 12.01 -9.42
C LEU A 670 -2.81 12.08 -9.95
N GLN A 671 -2.19 13.25 -9.96
CA GLN A 671 -0.78 13.42 -10.36
C GLN A 671 0.13 12.52 -9.52
N ALA A 672 -0.02 12.55 -8.20
CA ALA A 672 0.76 11.70 -7.30
C ALA A 672 0.52 10.20 -7.57
N ASN A 673 -0.74 9.79 -7.75
CA ASN A 673 -1.10 8.39 -8.01
C ASN A 673 -0.61 7.87 -9.37
N LEU A 674 -0.70 8.68 -10.43
CA LEU A 674 -0.24 8.31 -11.77
C LEU A 674 1.26 7.96 -11.77
N SER A 675 2.07 8.69 -11.01
CA SER A 675 3.50 8.42 -10.89
C SER A 675 3.81 7.28 -9.91
N SER A 676 3.18 7.23 -8.74
CA SER A 676 3.48 6.21 -7.71
C SER A 676 2.95 4.81 -8.06
N SER A 677 1.78 4.74 -8.71
CA SER A 677 1.11 3.49 -9.10
C SER A 677 1.17 3.25 -10.62
N GLY A 678 2.18 3.77 -11.29
CA GLY A 678 2.31 3.77 -12.74
C GLY A 678 2.14 2.41 -13.40
N HIS A 679 2.53 1.31 -12.73
CA HIS A 679 2.32 -0.06 -13.23
C HIS A 679 0.85 -0.43 -13.39
N LEU A 680 0.00 -0.14 -12.39
CA LEU A 680 -1.45 -0.40 -12.47
C LEU A 680 -2.11 0.53 -13.50
N VAL A 681 -1.67 1.78 -13.55
CA VAL A 681 -2.16 2.76 -14.52
C VAL A 681 -1.80 2.31 -15.94
N ALA A 682 -0.57 1.89 -16.20
CA ALA A 682 -0.13 1.39 -17.50
C ALA A 682 -0.89 0.13 -17.92
N ALA A 683 -1.07 -0.85 -17.03
CA ALA A 683 -1.84 -2.06 -17.30
C ALA A 683 -3.30 -1.73 -17.64
N MET A 684 -3.95 -0.87 -16.86
CA MET A 684 -5.34 -0.47 -17.06
C MET A 684 -5.50 0.32 -18.37
N ARG A 685 -4.58 1.27 -18.64
CA ARG A 685 -4.57 2.04 -19.88
C ARG A 685 -4.38 1.16 -21.10
N SER A 686 -3.46 0.21 -21.08
CA SER A 686 -3.26 -0.75 -22.15
C SER A 686 -4.53 -1.59 -22.40
N MET A 687 -5.13 -2.16 -21.36
CA MET A 687 -6.37 -2.94 -21.48
C MET A 687 -7.57 -2.09 -21.97
N SER A 688 -7.58 -0.79 -21.74
CA SER A 688 -8.65 0.11 -22.19
C SER A 688 -8.77 0.24 -23.72
N SER A 689 -7.82 -0.33 -24.47
CA SER A 689 -7.87 -0.43 -25.94
C SER A 689 -8.81 -1.54 -26.45
N PHE A 690 -9.30 -2.43 -25.56
CA PHE A 690 -10.17 -3.55 -25.96
C PHE A 690 -11.18 -3.98 -24.88
N SER A 691 -11.00 -3.57 -23.63
CA SER A 691 -11.86 -3.94 -22.51
C SER A 691 -12.71 -2.76 -22.04
N ARG A 692 -14.03 -2.95 -22.00
CA ARG A 692 -14.97 -1.97 -21.44
C ARG A 692 -14.71 -1.74 -19.94
N TYR A 693 -14.42 -2.81 -19.20
CA TYR A 693 -14.07 -2.71 -17.80
C TYR A 693 -12.87 -1.77 -17.58
N ALA A 694 -11.78 -2.00 -18.31
CA ALA A 694 -10.57 -1.19 -18.20
C ALA A 694 -10.78 0.25 -18.70
N LEU A 695 -11.57 0.44 -19.75
CA LEU A 695 -11.94 1.76 -20.26
C LEU A 695 -12.66 2.59 -19.19
N TYR A 696 -13.66 1.99 -18.51
CA TYR A 696 -14.38 2.67 -17.42
C TYR A 696 -13.44 2.99 -16.23
N GLN A 697 -12.53 2.09 -15.91
CA GLN A 697 -11.54 2.37 -14.84
C GLN A 697 -10.61 3.52 -15.25
N ASP A 698 -10.15 3.59 -16.50
CA ASP A 698 -9.31 4.71 -16.98
C ASP A 698 -10.07 6.04 -16.99
N GLU A 699 -11.33 6.04 -17.45
CA GLU A 699 -12.20 7.24 -17.47
C GLU A 699 -12.61 7.75 -16.08
N LEU A 700 -12.53 6.90 -15.05
CA LEU A 700 -12.97 7.22 -13.68
C LEU A 700 -11.82 7.42 -12.69
N LYS A 701 -10.62 6.89 -12.96
CA LYS A 701 -9.50 6.87 -12.01
C LYS A 701 -8.12 7.00 -12.66
N GLY A 702 -8.00 6.79 -13.99
CA GLY A 702 -6.73 6.72 -14.70
C GLY A 702 -6.35 8.02 -15.44
N ILE A 703 -5.57 7.85 -16.51
CA ILE A 703 -5.07 8.95 -17.35
C ILE A 703 -6.21 9.73 -18.01
N ALA A 704 -7.24 9.04 -18.51
CA ALA A 704 -8.40 9.70 -19.11
C ALA A 704 -9.18 10.53 -18.08
N PHE A 705 -9.26 10.07 -16.85
CA PHE A 705 -9.86 10.83 -15.75
C PHE A 705 -9.05 12.07 -15.40
N TYR A 706 -7.74 11.97 -15.30
CA TYR A 706 -6.87 13.14 -15.09
C TYR A 706 -7.10 14.22 -16.16
N ARG A 707 -7.14 13.82 -17.43
CA ARG A 707 -7.46 14.73 -18.55
C ARG A 707 -8.86 15.34 -18.44
N SER A 708 -9.82 14.54 -17.96
CA SER A 708 -11.18 15.03 -17.72
C SER A 708 -11.21 16.06 -16.59
N ILE A 709 -10.47 15.84 -15.52
CA ILE A 709 -10.33 16.83 -14.42
C ILE A 709 -9.70 18.13 -14.91
N CYS A 710 -8.67 18.07 -15.75
CA CYS A 710 -8.09 19.28 -16.37
C CYS A 710 -9.10 20.04 -17.27
N ARG A 711 -9.96 19.32 -17.99
CA ARG A 711 -11.05 19.93 -18.77
C ARG A 711 -12.12 20.56 -17.89
N ILE A 712 -12.49 19.88 -16.81
CA ILE A 712 -13.48 20.36 -15.81
C ILE A 712 -12.94 21.59 -15.10
N GLU A 713 -11.67 21.64 -14.73
CA GLU A 713 -11.00 22.80 -14.15
C GLU A 713 -11.12 24.03 -15.06
N LYS A 714 -10.81 23.83 -16.35
CA LYS A 714 -10.96 24.91 -17.34
C LYS A 714 -12.42 25.33 -17.52
N GLU A 715 -13.36 24.38 -17.67
CA GLU A 715 -14.77 24.69 -17.81
C GLU A 715 -15.32 25.40 -16.56
N LEU A 716 -14.85 25.02 -15.36
CA LEU A 716 -15.24 25.68 -14.13
C LEU A 716 -14.80 27.15 -14.08
N SER A 717 -13.63 27.50 -14.66
CA SER A 717 -13.17 28.87 -14.78
C SER A 717 -13.93 29.69 -15.82
N GLU A 718 -14.34 29.09 -16.94
CA GLU A 718 -15.02 29.75 -18.06
C GLU A 718 -16.54 29.80 -17.91
N SER A 719 -17.14 28.74 -17.36
CA SER A 719 -18.58 28.52 -17.27
C SER A 719 -18.99 27.74 -16.02
N PRO A 720 -18.74 28.27 -14.80
CA PRO A 720 -18.92 27.50 -13.55
C PRO A 720 -20.31 26.91 -13.38
N LYS A 721 -21.36 27.63 -13.85
CA LYS A 721 -22.74 27.13 -13.80
C LYS A 721 -22.93 25.86 -14.64
N SER A 722 -22.22 25.69 -15.76
CA SER A 722 -22.33 24.50 -16.60
C SER A 722 -21.88 23.24 -15.83
N VAL A 723 -20.80 23.33 -15.08
CA VAL A 723 -20.29 22.23 -14.25
C VAL A 723 -21.29 21.89 -13.14
N SER A 724 -21.77 22.91 -12.42
CA SER A 724 -22.81 22.75 -11.39
C SER A 724 -24.08 22.06 -11.92
N ASP A 725 -24.61 22.54 -13.07
CA ASP A 725 -25.81 21.99 -13.69
C ASP A 725 -25.62 20.52 -14.12
N LYS A 726 -24.41 20.13 -14.60
CA LYS A 726 -24.06 18.75 -14.98
C LYS A 726 -24.01 17.85 -13.76
N LEU A 727 -23.37 18.27 -12.65
CA LEU A 727 -23.33 17.48 -11.41
C LEU A 727 -24.74 17.28 -10.81
N ALA A 728 -25.56 18.35 -10.80
CA ALA A 728 -26.95 18.23 -10.36
C ALA A 728 -27.79 17.32 -11.29
N ALA A 729 -27.49 17.28 -12.58
CA ALA A 729 -28.16 16.37 -13.52
C ALA A 729 -27.74 14.92 -13.26
N ILE A 730 -26.46 14.65 -12.98
CA ILE A 730 -25.96 13.32 -12.60
C ILE A 730 -26.68 12.84 -11.33
N ALA A 731 -26.77 13.67 -10.28
CA ALA A 731 -27.44 13.30 -9.05
C ALA A 731 -28.93 12.91 -9.30
N ARG A 732 -29.63 13.73 -10.08
CA ARG A 732 -31.04 13.45 -10.43
C ARG A 732 -31.23 12.20 -11.29
N LYS A 733 -30.29 11.93 -12.23
CA LYS A 733 -30.29 10.72 -13.06
C LYS A 733 -30.01 9.48 -12.23
N LEU A 734 -29.04 9.56 -11.33
CA LEU A 734 -28.48 8.44 -10.61
C LEU A 734 -29.37 8.00 -9.44
N PHE A 735 -29.76 8.94 -8.56
CA PHE A 735 -30.46 8.66 -7.31
C PHE A 735 -31.97 8.47 -7.50
N ALA A 736 -32.29 7.38 -8.16
CA ALA A 736 -33.66 6.97 -8.40
C ALA A 736 -33.90 5.57 -7.82
N ARG A 737 -35.09 5.36 -7.22
CA ARG A 737 -35.45 4.11 -6.55
C ARG A 737 -35.39 2.89 -7.48
N ASN A 738 -35.81 3.05 -8.74
CA ASN A 738 -35.77 1.96 -9.73
C ASN A 738 -34.38 1.64 -10.28
N ARG A 739 -33.34 2.36 -9.87
CA ARG A 739 -31.92 2.05 -10.13
C ARG A 739 -31.22 1.37 -8.95
N MET A 740 -31.90 1.34 -7.79
CA MET A 740 -31.32 0.93 -6.53
C MET A 740 -31.28 -0.58 -6.34
N LEU A 741 -30.17 -1.07 -5.86
CA LEU A 741 -29.96 -2.35 -5.24
C LEU A 741 -29.31 -2.10 -3.88
N ILE A 742 -29.74 -2.79 -2.83
CA ILE A 742 -29.12 -2.70 -1.51
C ILE A 742 -28.39 -3.99 -1.19
N SER A 743 -27.16 -3.89 -0.70
CA SER A 743 -26.44 -4.99 -0.08
C SER A 743 -26.34 -4.74 1.42
N PHE A 744 -26.65 -5.74 2.23
CA PHE A 744 -26.59 -5.66 3.70
C PHE A 744 -25.77 -6.81 4.27
N THR A 745 -24.67 -6.51 4.95
CA THR A 745 -23.86 -7.48 5.68
C THR A 745 -24.00 -7.28 7.18
N GLY A 746 -24.51 -8.29 7.83
CA GLY A 746 -24.81 -8.37 9.27
C GLY A 746 -25.60 -9.65 9.54
N ASN A 747 -25.79 -10.01 10.80
CA ASN A 747 -26.57 -11.19 11.11
C ASN A 747 -28.09 -10.95 10.89
N ASN A 748 -28.90 -12.02 10.98
CA ASN A 748 -30.33 -11.95 10.71
C ASN A 748 -31.09 -11.03 11.66
N GLU A 749 -30.65 -10.86 12.90
CA GLU A 749 -31.26 -9.97 13.89
C GLU A 749 -30.97 -8.51 13.55
N ALA A 750 -29.71 -8.19 13.24
CA ALA A 750 -29.31 -6.85 12.77
C ALA A 750 -30.10 -6.41 11.53
N TYR A 751 -30.24 -7.31 10.53
CA TYR A 751 -31.06 -7.00 9.36
C TYR A 751 -32.54 -6.77 9.70
N ALA A 752 -33.13 -7.60 10.58
CA ALA A 752 -34.52 -7.43 11.00
C ALA A 752 -34.76 -6.08 11.69
N ASN A 753 -33.79 -5.64 12.50
CA ASN A 753 -33.80 -4.34 13.18
C ASN A 753 -33.61 -3.18 12.19
N ALA A 754 -32.82 -3.37 11.14
CA ALA A 754 -32.54 -2.33 10.12
C ALA A 754 -33.68 -2.13 9.12
N LYS A 755 -34.51 -3.14 8.88
CA LYS A 755 -35.62 -3.09 7.88
C LYS A 755 -36.47 -1.82 7.93
N PRO A 756 -37.04 -1.39 9.06
CA PRO A 756 -37.91 -0.20 9.10
C PRO A 756 -37.17 1.08 8.68
N SER A 757 -35.92 1.21 9.07
CA SER A 757 -35.09 2.36 8.72
C SER A 757 -34.67 2.36 7.24
N LEU A 758 -34.39 1.20 6.67
CA LEU A 758 -34.13 1.04 5.23
C LEU A 758 -35.38 1.37 4.40
N GLU A 759 -36.56 0.86 4.79
CA GLU A 759 -37.83 1.18 4.11
C GLU A 759 -38.15 2.69 4.13
N LYS A 760 -37.88 3.36 5.25
CA LYS A 760 -38.02 4.80 5.37
C LYS A 760 -37.13 5.55 4.39
N VAL A 761 -35.86 5.18 4.28
CA VAL A 761 -34.92 5.80 3.35
C VAL A 761 -35.32 5.51 1.90
N ILE A 762 -35.63 4.26 1.54
CA ILE A 762 -36.09 3.89 0.20
C ILE A 762 -37.33 4.76 -0.22
N ALA A 763 -38.23 5.01 0.71
CA ALA A 763 -39.43 5.82 0.43
C ALA A 763 -39.09 7.29 0.07
N GLY A 764 -37.96 7.81 0.51
CA GLY A 764 -37.44 9.14 0.16
C GLY A 764 -36.99 9.28 -1.30
N PHE A 765 -36.65 8.17 -1.98
CA PHE A 765 -36.22 8.21 -3.37
C PHE A 765 -37.39 8.16 -4.35
N ASN A 766 -37.38 9.08 -5.31
CA ASN A 766 -38.38 9.13 -6.38
C ASN A 766 -38.12 8.00 -7.40
N LYS A 767 -39.21 7.53 -8.04
CA LYS A 767 -39.11 6.70 -9.24
C LYS A 767 -38.86 7.58 -10.47
N MET A 768 -37.96 7.16 -11.32
CA MET A 768 -37.71 7.79 -12.63
C MET A 768 -38.36 6.99 -13.76
N SER A 769 -38.34 7.54 -14.99
CA SER A 769 -38.55 6.78 -16.22
C SER A 769 -37.53 5.60 -16.30
N ALA A 770 -37.80 4.62 -17.15
CA ALA A 770 -36.94 3.43 -17.31
C ALA A 770 -35.46 3.76 -17.41
N VAL A 771 -34.63 2.89 -16.88
CA VAL A 771 -33.17 2.92 -17.09
C VAL A 771 -32.93 2.74 -18.58
N GLY A 772 -32.04 3.57 -19.16
CA GLY A 772 -31.68 3.50 -20.57
C GLY A 772 -30.85 2.24 -20.90
N ASP A 773 -30.68 1.98 -22.20
CA ASP A 773 -29.79 0.94 -22.68
C ASP A 773 -28.32 1.29 -22.34
N GLN A 774 -27.49 0.26 -22.28
CA GLN A 774 -26.06 0.42 -22.05
C GLN A 774 -25.42 1.30 -23.12
N ALA A 775 -24.62 2.28 -22.71
CA ALA A 775 -23.99 3.24 -23.61
C ALA A 775 -22.95 2.57 -24.54
N GLU A 776 -22.84 3.06 -25.78
CA GLU A 776 -21.73 2.69 -26.66
C GLU A 776 -20.41 3.28 -26.17
N VAL A 777 -19.29 2.59 -26.46
CA VAL A 777 -17.94 3.01 -26.05
C VAL A 777 -16.99 3.03 -27.25
N HIS A 778 -16.00 3.91 -27.17
CA HIS A 778 -14.87 3.99 -28.11
C HIS A 778 -13.59 3.68 -27.34
N PHE A 779 -12.91 2.61 -27.76
CA PHE A 779 -11.68 2.14 -27.12
C PHE A 779 -10.49 3.06 -27.42
N ASN A 780 -9.51 3.07 -26.50
CA ASN A 780 -8.27 3.82 -26.65
C ASN A 780 -7.31 3.17 -27.67
N THR A 781 -6.22 3.87 -27.97
CA THR A 781 -5.12 3.37 -28.82
C THR A 781 -4.41 2.19 -28.15
N ALA A 782 -3.96 1.22 -28.94
CA ALA A 782 -3.38 -0.01 -28.42
C ALA A 782 -1.92 0.14 -27.95
N LYS A 783 -1.16 1.07 -28.54
CA LYS A 783 0.28 1.24 -28.26
C LYS A 783 0.59 2.68 -27.88
N GLU A 784 0.65 2.92 -26.58
CA GLU A 784 0.85 4.26 -26.05
C GLU A 784 2.04 4.32 -25.09
N ALA A 785 2.71 5.47 -25.08
CA ALA A 785 3.70 5.79 -24.06
C ALA A 785 3.43 7.16 -23.44
N PHE A 786 3.66 7.26 -22.14
CA PHE A 786 3.50 8.49 -21.35
C PHE A 786 4.81 8.85 -20.69
N ILE A 787 5.35 10.00 -21.06
CA ILE A 787 6.62 10.53 -20.57
C ILE A 787 6.42 11.13 -19.19
N ASP A 788 7.28 10.70 -18.25
CA ASP A 788 7.43 11.24 -16.90
C ASP A 788 8.90 11.62 -16.63
N ALA A 789 9.13 12.42 -15.60
CA ALA A 789 10.48 12.82 -15.19
C ALA A 789 11.24 11.73 -14.40
N SER A 790 10.65 10.55 -14.24
CA SER A 790 11.24 9.43 -13.51
C SER A 790 12.45 8.84 -14.24
N GLN A 791 13.29 8.13 -13.47
CA GLN A 791 14.46 7.41 -14.03
C GLN A 791 14.17 5.91 -14.25
N ILE A 792 12.90 5.51 -14.11
CA ILE A 792 12.45 4.12 -14.22
C ILE A 792 11.25 4.04 -15.17
N GLN A 793 10.87 2.81 -15.51
CA GLN A 793 9.72 2.50 -16.36
C GLN A 793 8.68 1.69 -15.61
N TYR A 794 7.45 1.77 -16.13
CA TYR A 794 6.36 0.83 -15.90
C TYR A 794 5.95 0.29 -17.27
N VAL A 795 6.28 -0.95 -17.57
CA VAL A 795 6.09 -1.55 -18.90
C VAL A 795 4.96 -2.56 -18.83
N ALA A 796 3.82 -2.26 -19.47
CA ALA A 796 2.66 -3.13 -19.51
C ALA A 796 2.43 -3.70 -20.92
N LYS A 797 2.14 -5.01 -21.00
CA LYS A 797 1.66 -5.71 -22.20
C LYS A 797 0.41 -6.51 -21.86
N THR A 798 -0.67 -6.37 -22.65
CA THR A 798 -1.99 -6.88 -22.30
C THR A 798 -2.72 -7.54 -23.47
N GLY A 799 -3.73 -8.36 -23.16
CA GLY A 799 -4.60 -8.98 -24.16
C GLY A 799 -5.82 -9.66 -23.52
N ASP A 800 -6.60 -10.35 -24.34
CA ASP A 800 -7.85 -11.00 -23.95
C ASP A 800 -7.94 -12.39 -24.59
N PHE A 801 -7.84 -13.44 -23.76
CA PHE A 801 -7.85 -14.81 -24.25
C PHE A 801 -9.26 -15.32 -24.60
N ILE A 802 -10.33 -14.77 -24.01
CA ILE A 802 -11.69 -15.21 -24.32
C ILE A 802 -12.09 -14.72 -25.72
N CYS A 803 -11.67 -13.50 -26.13
CA CYS A 803 -11.89 -13.03 -27.50
C CYS A 803 -11.23 -13.92 -28.57
N GLU A 804 -10.16 -14.62 -28.18
CA GLU A 804 -9.45 -15.56 -29.04
C GLU A 804 -9.99 -17.02 -28.95
N GLY A 805 -11.11 -17.22 -28.23
CA GLY A 805 -11.81 -18.49 -28.16
C GLY A 805 -11.36 -19.44 -27.04
N TYR A 806 -10.58 -18.97 -26.08
CA TYR A 806 -10.17 -19.74 -24.91
C TYR A 806 -11.10 -19.52 -23.73
N GLU A 807 -11.16 -20.49 -22.83
CA GLU A 807 -11.98 -20.45 -21.61
C GLU A 807 -11.11 -20.26 -20.36
N TYR A 808 -11.69 -19.62 -19.33
CA TYR A 808 -11.05 -19.53 -18.02
C TYR A 808 -11.07 -20.87 -17.29
N THR A 809 -9.93 -21.25 -16.69
CA THR A 809 -9.76 -22.44 -15.86
C THR A 809 -9.03 -22.13 -14.56
N GLY A 810 -9.20 -22.95 -13.54
CA GLY A 810 -8.43 -22.85 -12.30
C GLY A 810 -6.90 -22.93 -12.50
N ALA A 811 -6.45 -23.61 -13.57
CA ALA A 811 -5.03 -23.71 -13.92
C ALA A 811 -4.39 -22.33 -14.24
N LEU A 812 -5.15 -21.32 -14.65
CA LEU A 812 -4.64 -19.96 -14.87
C LEU A 812 -4.20 -19.28 -13.56
N ARG A 813 -4.85 -19.61 -12.44
CA ARG A 813 -4.40 -19.13 -11.12
C ARG A 813 -3.06 -19.75 -10.74
N LEU A 814 -2.89 -21.02 -11.06
CA LEU A 814 -1.64 -21.74 -10.84
C LEU A 814 -0.53 -21.19 -11.75
N LEU A 815 -0.84 -20.96 -13.03
CA LEU A 815 0.06 -20.35 -13.98
C LEU A 815 0.53 -18.96 -13.52
N ARG A 816 -0.36 -18.17 -12.93
CA ARG A 816 -0.02 -16.87 -12.36
C ARG A 816 1.10 -16.99 -11.31
N VAL A 817 1.02 -17.95 -10.40
CA VAL A 817 2.04 -18.20 -9.37
C VAL A 817 3.35 -18.64 -10.02
N ILE A 818 3.29 -19.60 -10.95
CA ILE A 818 4.46 -20.10 -11.68
C ILE A 818 5.18 -18.95 -12.41
N LEU A 819 4.44 -18.17 -13.20
CA LEU A 819 5.04 -17.07 -13.96
C LEU A 819 5.59 -15.98 -13.05
N SER A 820 4.90 -15.62 -11.98
CA SER A 820 5.36 -14.59 -11.06
C SER A 820 6.72 -14.92 -10.45
N TYR A 821 6.91 -16.16 -9.99
CA TYR A 821 8.09 -16.50 -9.18
C TYR A 821 9.19 -17.22 -9.95
N ASP A 822 8.88 -18.07 -10.93
CA ASP A 822 9.89 -18.85 -11.63
C ASP A 822 10.35 -18.24 -12.96
N TYR A 823 9.56 -17.35 -13.54
CA TYR A 823 9.92 -16.73 -14.81
C TYR A 823 10.14 -15.22 -14.70
N LEU A 824 9.12 -14.48 -14.29
CA LEU A 824 9.18 -13.02 -14.26
C LEU A 824 10.13 -12.50 -13.18
N TRP A 825 10.08 -13.09 -11.98
CA TRP A 825 11.01 -12.72 -10.91
C TRP A 825 12.47 -12.84 -11.34
N ILE A 826 12.82 -13.96 -11.96
CA ILE A 826 14.20 -14.20 -12.39
C ILE A 826 14.62 -13.28 -13.54
N ASN A 827 13.76 -13.14 -14.57
CA ASN A 827 14.18 -12.46 -15.80
C ASN A 827 13.99 -10.93 -15.74
N VAL A 828 12.95 -10.43 -15.05
CA VAL A 828 12.65 -9.00 -14.99
C VAL A 828 13.27 -8.36 -13.74
N ARG A 829 13.20 -9.03 -12.55
CA ARG A 829 13.77 -8.49 -11.31
C ARG A 829 15.24 -8.85 -11.15
N VAL A 830 15.57 -10.13 -10.99
CA VAL A 830 16.94 -10.56 -10.62
C VAL A 830 17.96 -10.20 -11.71
N LYS A 831 17.66 -10.50 -12.96
CA LYS A 831 18.53 -10.19 -14.10
C LYS A 831 18.34 -8.77 -14.63
N GLY A 832 17.09 -8.34 -14.73
CA GLY A 832 16.73 -7.04 -15.31
C GLY A 832 16.89 -5.88 -14.34
N GLY A 833 16.92 -6.13 -13.03
CA GLY A 833 17.06 -5.09 -12.00
C GLY A 833 15.79 -4.30 -11.71
N ALA A 834 14.63 -4.73 -12.19
CA ALA A 834 13.34 -4.14 -11.79
C ALA A 834 13.02 -4.49 -10.34
N TYR A 835 12.27 -3.61 -9.65
CA TYR A 835 11.83 -3.91 -8.30
C TYR A 835 10.78 -5.02 -8.24
N GLY A 836 9.90 -5.11 -9.24
CA GLY A 836 8.88 -6.16 -9.30
C GLY A 836 8.29 -6.38 -10.69
N CYS A 837 7.56 -7.48 -10.80
CA CYS A 837 6.81 -7.80 -12.01
C CYS A 837 5.54 -8.57 -11.64
N MET A 838 4.42 -8.22 -12.25
CA MET A 838 3.11 -8.80 -11.97
C MET A 838 2.48 -9.37 -13.23
N ASN A 839 1.64 -10.39 -13.06
CA ASN A 839 0.78 -10.90 -14.11
C ASN A 839 -0.61 -11.26 -13.56
N THR A 840 -1.61 -11.20 -14.40
CA THR A 840 -2.99 -11.55 -14.03
C THR A 840 -3.77 -12.10 -15.23
N PHE A 841 -4.65 -13.04 -14.96
CA PHE A 841 -5.64 -13.60 -15.88
C PHE A 841 -7.02 -13.49 -15.24
N LEU A 842 -7.86 -12.58 -15.73
CA LEU A 842 -9.20 -12.38 -15.19
C LEU A 842 -10.18 -13.41 -15.77
N ARG A 843 -11.26 -13.73 -15.02
CA ARG A 843 -12.32 -14.62 -15.52
C ARG A 843 -13.03 -14.05 -16.75
N SER A 844 -13.05 -12.75 -16.91
CA SER A 844 -13.59 -12.02 -18.07
C SER A 844 -12.68 -12.04 -19.31
N GLY A 845 -11.46 -12.57 -19.19
CA GLY A 845 -10.52 -12.78 -20.32
C GLY A 845 -9.36 -11.81 -20.33
N GLU A 846 -9.51 -10.63 -19.77
CA GLU A 846 -8.44 -9.64 -19.73
C GLU A 846 -7.23 -10.19 -18.97
N SER A 847 -6.06 -9.94 -19.55
CA SER A 847 -4.80 -10.38 -18.96
C SER A 847 -3.72 -9.35 -19.14
N TYR A 848 -2.81 -9.24 -18.18
CA TYR A 848 -1.69 -8.33 -18.25
C TYR A 848 -0.41 -8.93 -17.69
N PHE A 849 0.72 -8.43 -18.23
CA PHE A 849 2.06 -8.51 -17.69
C PHE A 849 2.55 -7.09 -17.49
N VAL A 850 3.10 -6.77 -16.32
CA VAL A 850 3.57 -5.40 -16.04
C VAL A 850 4.77 -5.41 -15.11
N SER A 851 5.79 -4.58 -15.40
CA SER A 851 6.94 -4.34 -14.53
C SER A 851 6.73 -3.12 -13.65
N TYR A 852 7.43 -3.10 -12.52
CA TYR A 852 7.37 -2.04 -11.52
C TYR A 852 8.77 -1.53 -11.19
N ARG A 853 8.98 -0.22 -11.34
CA ARG A 853 10.29 0.43 -11.17
C ARG A 853 11.38 -0.27 -11.97
N ASP A 854 11.19 -0.37 -13.26
CA ASP A 854 12.01 -1.13 -14.20
C ASP A 854 13.04 -0.21 -14.86
N PRO A 855 14.34 -0.52 -14.82
CA PRO A 855 15.34 0.24 -15.57
C PRO A 855 15.33 -0.05 -17.08
N ASN A 856 14.58 -1.07 -17.54
CA ASN A 856 14.53 -1.49 -18.94
C ASN A 856 13.16 -1.22 -19.58
N LEU A 857 13.10 -1.26 -20.91
CA LEU A 857 11.85 -1.18 -21.66
C LEU A 857 11.77 -2.32 -22.69
N SER A 858 12.58 -2.30 -23.74
CA SER A 858 12.53 -3.28 -24.82
C SER A 858 12.88 -4.69 -24.34
N ASP A 859 13.89 -4.82 -23.51
CA ASP A 859 14.30 -6.13 -22.97
C ASP A 859 13.18 -6.78 -22.13
N THR A 860 12.43 -5.96 -21.40
CA THR A 860 11.28 -6.43 -20.61
C THR A 860 10.14 -6.90 -21.51
N LEU A 861 9.84 -6.20 -22.61
CA LEU A 861 8.87 -6.66 -23.60
C LEU A 861 9.30 -7.98 -24.25
N ASP A 862 10.58 -8.14 -24.57
CA ASP A 862 11.15 -9.39 -25.08
C ASP A 862 11.02 -10.54 -24.09
N VAL A 863 11.18 -10.28 -22.78
CA VAL A 863 10.91 -11.27 -21.74
C VAL A 863 9.46 -11.71 -21.77
N TYR A 864 8.51 -10.79 -21.89
CA TYR A 864 7.08 -11.16 -21.97
C TYR A 864 6.79 -12.02 -23.20
N ASP A 865 7.35 -11.69 -24.36
CA ASP A 865 7.09 -12.40 -25.61
C ASP A 865 7.61 -13.85 -25.61
N ARG A 866 8.58 -14.17 -24.72
CA ARG A 866 9.12 -15.53 -24.55
C ARG A 866 8.38 -16.38 -23.50
N ILE A 867 7.36 -15.85 -22.82
CA ILE A 867 6.57 -16.60 -21.84
C ILE A 867 5.95 -17.89 -22.43
N PRO A 868 5.36 -17.90 -23.66
CA PRO A 868 4.81 -19.12 -24.22
C PRO A 868 5.83 -20.25 -24.41
N GLU A 869 7.07 -19.92 -24.75
CA GLU A 869 8.15 -20.90 -24.88
C GLU A 869 8.50 -21.53 -23.53
N TYR A 870 8.57 -20.71 -22.47
CA TYR A 870 8.76 -21.19 -21.12
C TYR A 870 7.63 -22.16 -20.70
N ILE A 871 6.37 -21.78 -20.93
CA ILE A 871 5.21 -22.62 -20.60
C ILE A 871 5.27 -23.97 -21.37
N LYS A 872 5.60 -23.94 -22.66
CA LYS A 872 5.73 -25.18 -23.48
C LYS A 872 6.82 -26.13 -22.95
N SER A 873 7.89 -25.57 -22.37
CA SER A 873 9.00 -26.33 -21.78
C SER A 873 8.81 -26.71 -20.31
N PHE A 874 7.71 -26.25 -19.67
CA PHE A 874 7.45 -26.45 -18.24
C PHE A 874 7.37 -27.94 -17.86
N SER A 875 8.31 -28.41 -17.02
CA SER A 875 8.44 -29.81 -16.64
C SER A 875 8.88 -29.96 -15.17
N PRO A 876 8.07 -29.49 -14.21
CA PRO A 876 8.36 -29.60 -12.78
C PRO A 876 8.22 -31.04 -12.29
N ASP A 877 8.86 -31.35 -11.19
CA ASP A 877 8.59 -32.58 -10.45
C ASP A 877 7.29 -32.46 -9.60
N GLU A 878 6.90 -33.55 -8.92
CA GLU A 878 5.71 -33.57 -8.08
C GLU A 878 5.81 -32.63 -6.87
N ARG A 879 7.02 -32.41 -6.35
CA ARG A 879 7.26 -31.48 -5.25
C ARG A 879 7.01 -30.04 -5.69
N ASP A 880 7.51 -29.64 -6.84
CA ASP A 880 7.34 -28.31 -7.40
C ASP A 880 5.86 -28.04 -7.74
N MET A 881 5.18 -29.00 -8.38
CA MET A 881 3.74 -28.90 -8.61
C MET A 881 2.98 -28.69 -7.31
N THR A 882 3.35 -29.39 -6.25
CA THR A 882 2.71 -29.25 -4.93
C THR A 882 2.97 -27.85 -4.34
N LYS A 883 4.18 -27.29 -4.49
CA LYS A 883 4.50 -25.91 -4.06
C LYS A 883 3.56 -24.91 -4.73
N TYR A 884 3.46 -24.93 -6.06
CA TYR A 884 2.61 -23.97 -6.78
C TYR A 884 1.14 -24.07 -6.39
N ILE A 885 0.66 -25.30 -6.16
CA ILE A 885 -0.70 -25.53 -5.66
C ILE A 885 -0.87 -24.88 -4.29
N ILE A 886 0.05 -25.09 -3.35
CA ILE A 886 -0.02 -24.52 -2.00
C ILE A 886 -0.02 -23.00 -2.07
N GLY A 887 0.90 -22.38 -2.82
CA GLY A 887 0.95 -20.92 -2.99
C GLY A 887 -0.30 -20.35 -3.66
N THR A 888 -0.93 -21.10 -4.57
CA THR A 888 -2.23 -20.70 -5.13
C THR A 888 -3.33 -20.70 -4.07
N PHE A 889 -3.31 -21.67 -3.16
CA PHE A 889 -4.28 -21.77 -2.07
C PHE A 889 -4.09 -20.72 -1.00
N SER A 890 -2.88 -20.24 -0.77
CA SER A 890 -2.60 -19.09 0.10
C SER A 890 -3.50 -17.91 -0.27
N ALA A 891 -3.50 -17.52 -1.53
CA ALA A 891 -4.34 -16.41 -2.02
C ALA A 891 -5.85 -16.72 -2.01
N LEU A 892 -6.25 -17.99 -2.21
CA LEU A 892 -7.67 -18.39 -2.23
C LEU A 892 -8.30 -18.46 -0.84
N ASP A 893 -7.51 -18.81 0.16
CA ASP A 893 -7.97 -19.06 1.54
C ASP A 893 -7.56 -17.96 2.52
N THR A 894 -7.13 -16.81 2.01
CA THR A 894 -6.84 -15.62 2.84
C THR A 894 -8.03 -15.30 3.76
N PRO A 895 -7.82 -15.09 5.05
CA PRO A 895 -8.87 -14.68 5.98
C PRO A 895 -9.55 -13.40 5.52
N MET A 896 -10.85 -13.34 5.72
CA MET A 896 -11.66 -12.17 5.37
C MET A 896 -12.45 -11.69 6.60
N ASN A 897 -12.48 -10.38 6.81
CA ASN A 897 -13.37 -9.75 7.77
C ASN A 897 -14.86 -9.82 7.30
N PRO A 898 -15.84 -9.43 8.11
CA PRO A 898 -17.24 -9.48 7.74
C PRO A 898 -17.58 -8.66 6.48
N GLU A 899 -17.03 -7.44 6.35
CA GLU A 899 -17.23 -6.59 5.16
C GLU A 899 -16.72 -7.27 3.88
N ALA A 900 -15.50 -7.80 3.92
CA ALA A 900 -14.89 -8.49 2.78
C ALA A 900 -15.67 -9.74 2.35
N LYS A 901 -16.21 -10.51 3.32
CA LYS A 901 -17.08 -11.69 3.03
C LYS A 901 -18.38 -11.26 2.34
N GLY A 902 -19.01 -10.18 2.81
CA GLY A 902 -20.20 -9.61 2.20
C GLY A 902 -19.92 -9.08 0.80
N SER A 903 -18.89 -8.27 0.63
CA SER A 903 -18.47 -7.71 -0.67
C SER A 903 -18.11 -8.79 -1.69
N ARG A 904 -17.39 -9.85 -1.26
CA ARG A 904 -17.11 -11.02 -2.11
C ARG A 904 -18.39 -11.70 -2.57
N SER A 905 -19.35 -11.87 -1.67
CA SER A 905 -20.62 -12.51 -1.98
C SER A 905 -21.46 -11.68 -2.94
N LEU A 906 -21.49 -10.35 -2.73
CA LEU A 906 -22.15 -9.40 -3.62
C LEU A 906 -21.54 -9.39 -5.02
N SER A 907 -20.20 -9.32 -5.12
CA SER A 907 -19.50 -9.35 -6.41
C SER A 907 -19.82 -10.62 -7.18
N ALA A 908 -19.76 -11.79 -6.51
CA ALA A 908 -20.14 -13.05 -7.13
C ALA A 908 -21.60 -13.07 -7.63
N TYR A 909 -22.52 -12.44 -6.87
CA TYR A 909 -23.92 -12.30 -7.26
C TYR A 909 -24.06 -11.44 -8.52
N LEU A 910 -23.38 -10.32 -8.60
CA LEU A 910 -23.45 -9.38 -9.73
C LEU A 910 -22.76 -9.92 -11.00
N GLU A 911 -21.68 -10.69 -10.83
CA GLU A 911 -20.92 -11.32 -11.92
C GLU A 911 -21.51 -12.66 -12.38
N GLY A 912 -22.52 -13.16 -11.68
CA GLY A 912 -23.15 -14.46 -11.98
C GLY A 912 -22.27 -15.67 -11.63
N ILE A 913 -21.28 -15.51 -10.73
CA ILE A 913 -20.39 -16.59 -10.27
C ILE A 913 -21.13 -17.46 -9.25
N THR A 914 -21.14 -18.77 -9.48
CA THR A 914 -21.79 -19.73 -8.57
C THR A 914 -20.77 -20.46 -7.69
N TYR A 915 -21.28 -21.09 -6.63
CA TYR A 915 -20.46 -21.93 -5.75
C TYR A 915 -19.84 -23.10 -6.52
N GLU A 916 -20.62 -23.72 -7.41
CA GLU A 916 -20.18 -24.84 -8.24
C GLU A 916 -19.00 -24.46 -9.14
N GLN A 917 -19.00 -23.23 -9.67
CA GLN A 917 -17.90 -22.73 -10.49
C GLN A 917 -16.60 -22.56 -9.68
N ILE A 918 -16.68 -21.90 -8.52
CA ILE A 918 -15.48 -21.74 -7.69
C ILE A 918 -14.99 -23.07 -7.11
N GLN A 919 -15.91 -24.01 -6.85
CA GLN A 919 -15.55 -25.37 -6.42
C GLN A 919 -14.90 -26.16 -7.57
N LYS A 920 -15.40 -26.03 -8.80
CA LYS A 920 -14.77 -26.61 -9.99
C LYS A 920 -13.34 -26.08 -10.16
N GLU A 921 -13.15 -24.76 -10.18
CA GLU A 921 -11.82 -24.12 -10.26
C GLU A 921 -10.88 -24.64 -9.16
N ARG A 922 -11.39 -24.72 -7.93
CA ARG A 922 -10.62 -25.27 -6.80
C ARG A 922 -10.18 -26.71 -7.02
N ASN A 923 -11.06 -27.55 -7.56
CA ASN A 923 -10.74 -28.93 -7.89
C ASN A 923 -9.72 -29.02 -9.04
N GLU A 924 -9.81 -28.15 -10.05
CA GLU A 924 -8.82 -28.05 -11.13
C GLU A 924 -7.43 -27.71 -10.58
N ILE A 925 -7.34 -26.77 -9.63
CA ILE A 925 -6.07 -26.42 -8.98
C ILE A 925 -5.52 -27.61 -8.17
N LEU A 926 -6.34 -28.23 -7.31
CA LEU A 926 -5.93 -29.36 -6.45
C LEU A 926 -5.38 -30.54 -7.24
N ASN A 927 -5.94 -30.80 -8.42
CA ASN A 927 -5.60 -31.95 -9.25
C ASN A 927 -4.70 -31.61 -10.43
N ALA A 928 -4.25 -30.36 -10.54
CA ALA A 928 -3.45 -29.90 -11.66
C ALA A 928 -2.18 -30.72 -11.88
N GLN A 929 -1.91 -31.00 -13.15
CA GLN A 929 -0.72 -31.69 -13.63
C GLN A 929 0.11 -30.75 -14.52
N PRO A 930 1.41 -31.00 -14.73
CA PRO A 930 2.24 -30.19 -15.62
C PRO A 930 1.65 -29.98 -17.02
N GLU A 931 0.92 -30.99 -17.53
CA GLU A 931 0.26 -30.93 -18.83
C GLU A 931 -0.84 -29.86 -18.89
N ASP A 932 -1.57 -29.65 -17.80
CA ASP A 932 -2.62 -28.63 -17.74
C ASP A 932 -2.03 -27.23 -17.85
N ILE A 933 -0.82 -27.02 -17.37
CA ILE A 933 -0.07 -25.77 -17.50
C ILE A 933 0.46 -25.61 -18.93
N ARG A 934 1.09 -26.65 -19.51
CA ARG A 934 1.60 -26.59 -20.88
C ARG A 934 0.53 -26.25 -21.91
N ARG A 935 -0.69 -26.73 -21.73
CA ARG A 935 -1.85 -26.41 -22.61
C ARG A 935 -2.24 -24.93 -22.60
N LEU A 936 -1.83 -24.17 -21.60
CA LEU A 936 -2.09 -22.73 -21.51
C LEU A 936 -1.13 -21.90 -22.38
N ALA A 937 -0.09 -22.48 -22.95
CA ALA A 937 0.90 -21.76 -23.76
C ALA A 937 0.28 -21.03 -24.95
N ASP A 938 -0.62 -21.70 -25.69
CA ASP A 938 -1.27 -21.09 -26.84
C ASP A 938 -2.25 -19.98 -26.44
N LEU A 939 -2.89 -20.10 -25.28
CA LEU A 939 -3.73 -19.05 -24.69
C LEU A 939 -2.88 -17.82 -24.38
N VAL A 940 -1.72 -18.01 -23.73
CA VAL A 940 -0.83 -16.88 -23.39
C VAL A 940 -0.20 -16.27 -24.64
N GLU A 941 0.12 -17.09 -25.64
CA GLU A 941 0.58 -16.59 -26.95
C GLU A 941 -0.50 -15.72 -27.63
N ALA A 942 -1.77 -16.10 -27.53
CA ALA A 942 -2.88 -15.31 -28.06
C ALA A 942 -3.03 -13.97 -27.31
N VAL A 943 -2.91 -13.97 -25.99
CA VAL A 943 -2.88 -12.74 -25.15
C VAL A 943 -1.78 -11.79 -25.62
N LEU A 944 -0.55 -12.29 -25.79
CA LEU A 944 0.61 -11.47 -26.16
C LEU A 944 0.55 -10.97 -27.62
N LYS A 945 -0.06 -11.74 -28.52
CA LYS A 945 -0.28 -11.35 -29.94
C LYS A 945 -1.27 -10.21 -30.12
N LYS A 946 -2.09 -9.90 -29.12
CA LYS A 946 -2.93 -8.69 -29.12
C LYS A 946 -2.06 -7.45 -29.23
N ASP A 947 -0.84 -7.52 -28.68
CA ASP A 947 0.21 -6.51 -28.78
C ASP A 947 -0.26 -5.11 -28.34
N SER A 948 -1.10 -5.09 -27.30
CA SER A 948 -1.51 -3.86 -26.63
C SER A 948 -0.49 -3.52 -25.56
N ILE A 949 0.10 -2.33 -25.66
CA ILE A 949 1.26 -1.91 -24.85
C ILE A 949 0.98 -0.52 -24.29
N CYS A 950 1.30 -0.33 -23.02
CA CYS A 950 1.39 0.99 -22.42
C CYS A 950 2.65 1.08 -21.56
N VAL A 951 3.43 2.14 -21.77
CA VAL A 951 4.63 2.43 -21.01
C VAL A 951 4.50 3.80 -20.35
N ILE A 952 4.83 3.87 -19.05
CA ILE A 952 4.94 5.14 -18.34
C ILE A 952 6.37 5.23 -17.83
N GLY A 953 7.09 6.33 -18.06
CA GLY A 953 8.43 6.48 -17.52
C GLY A 953 9.35 7.46 -18.22
N ASN A 954 10.63 7.12 -18.22
CA ASN A 954 11.74 7.98 -18.56
C ASN A 954 11.65 8.55 -19.98
N GLU A 955 11.81 9.85 -20.09
CA GLU A 955 11.72 10.60 -21.35
C GLU A 955 12.68 10.08 -22.42
N ASN A 956 13.93 9.81 -22.07
CA ASN A 956 14.96 9.42 -23.04
C ASN A 956 14.69 8.01 -23.58
N MET A 957 14.41 7.05 -22.71
CA MET A 957 14.14 5.67 -23.11
C MET A 957 12.88 5.54 -23.97
N ILE A 958 11.82 6.28 -23.64
CA ILE A 958 10.59 6.31 -24.46
C ILE A 958 10.89 6.92 -25.83
N LYS A 959 11.66 8.00 -25.90
CA LYS A 959 12.04 8.63 -27.18
C LYS A 959 12.92 7.72 -28.04
N GLU A 960 13.87 7.02 -27.45
CA GLU A 960 14.71 6.04 -28.14
C GLU A 960 13.89 4.87 -28.68
N SER A 961 12.84 4.48 -27.96
CA SER A 961 11.92 3.40 -28.32
C SER A 961 10.65 3.89 -29.04
N ALA A 962 10.59 5.14 -29.49
CA ALA A 962 9.36 5.75 -30.04
C ALA A 962 8.72 4.97 -31.21
N GLY A 963 9.50 4.19 -31.95
CA GLY A 963 8.99 3.32 -33.01
C GLY A 963 8.08 2.19 -32.57
N LEU A 964 8.03 1.88 -31.28
CA LEU A 964 7.12 0.87 -30.68
C LEU A 964 5.70 1.39 -30.47
N PHE A 965 5.50 2.71 -30.43
CA PHE A 965 4.27 3.35 -30.01
C PHE A 965 3.57 4.06 -31.17
N GLU A 966 2.25 4.01 -31.18
CA GLU A 966 1.39 4.78 -32.07
C GLU A 966 1.18 6.21 -31.56
N ASN A 967 1.25 6.36 -30.21
CA ASN A 967 1.09 7.64 -29.54
C ASN A 967 2.11 7.79 -28.41
N VAL A 968 2.77 8.95 -28.34
CA VAL A 968 3.69 9.33 -27.26
C VAL A 968 3.28 10.69 -26.73
N GLU A 969 2.92 10.78 -25.47
CA GLU A 969 2.45 12.00 -24.83
C GLU A 969 3.11 12.19 -23.46
N LYS A 970 2.97 13.38 -22.89
CA LYS A 970 3.29 13.61 -21.49
C LYS A 970 2.22 12.99 -20.60
N LEU A 971 2.65 12.44 -19.46
CA LEU A 971 1.75 11.89 -18.46
C LEU A 971 0.92 13.00 -17.78
N ILE A 972 1.60 14.09 -17.38
CA ILE A 972 1.06 15.22 -16.60
C ILE A 972 1.32 16.54 -17.33
#